data_1a334aedd05f661712b5ee981db7ea03
#
_entry.id   1a334aedd05f661712b5ee981db7ea03
#
_cell.length_a   1.000
_cell.length_b   1.000
_cell.length_c   1.000
_cell.angle_alpha   90.00
_cell.angle_beta   90.00
_cell.angle_gamma   90.00
#
_symmetry.space_group_name_H-M   'P 1'
#
loop_
_entity.id
_entity.type
_entity.pdbx_description
1 polymer ?
#
loop_
_entity_poly.entity_id
_entity_poly.type
_entity_poly.pdbx_seq_one_letter_code
_entity_poly.pdbx_strand_id
1 'polypeptide(L)'
;MKAKLLISFLLNFFTLSAFAQNTHIIPTPQQVKTQDGQFVWDENVILTYDASDAEINQIIMLFRNDLDRISGKQVQFSRGVIKGKHFIELIKTDHLGVKENEDQAYRLTVNNNFIRLEATTNTGLFYAVQSLKQLYRYSFLKNKGEINIPCMTITDWPNFKIRAWQDDISRGPIVSMDYLKRLIPQMAECKLNAFSLYTEHTFKTKCHPDIAPSDAFTAEEIKELEDFCKPYHIQIIGNQQCFGHFEEILCNPFYSHLADTKWNLNPAKEETYQFLEDHLREVARAYKSPYFNINCDETESLGQGYAKAYVDSIGAETVYYQHINRVNRMLRPYRKRVMMWGDIADQHPEILDNLDKDIFLIAWSYVGIDSFDDFLQPYVKSGRNYFVAPGVSLSERVWPKHYEFKANITNLCRDGYKNGALGVINTCWDDFGESLTNCALYGLALGAETSWNPATKQERNTEANFTAHFLGSLSDEICQHLDEISEWSKIDGIGKFSAMTEPMVPFYPALVNDSIKALNQRASVALSVLEKALINDKKQVKKNTDLFDNALYAVHRMQWCANRNLTRCQLFRTYNDPSNVNIVESQRMIQELTSTLHELKKEYVKVWNFESRPYWLDVNVKKYDDIAIELQQLEYLPFIEPATDSEGNATVALKTIFGDKEIHYTVDGKDVTANDSIYKQPVVLERPCLVKAACFNDLGEPVCTERYFCYHMGMGRLKQLNSPAGNYRPEYSGGGDGALLDGSLGSDDYKDGHWQGFYGIDADLELDFGKYQKVNALNIGFLVNAHDWILRPNEIEVYTSNDGKSYKPYKSFTLTTEIPLTGNHTFRERFELPNLSARYLRIVVKNPGILPEGLPGAGYDSWIFMDEVMVE
;
A
#
# COMPACT_ATOMS: atom_id res chain seq x y z
N MET A 1 -45.72 66.22 -18.49
CA MET A 1 -44.80 67.15 -19.14
C MET A 1 -43.41 66.55 -19.24
N LYS A 2 -42.99 66.31 -20.49
CA LYS A 2 -41.65 66.00 -20.97
C LYS A 2 -40.88 64.85 -20.28
N ALA A 3 -41.10 63.60 -20.76
CA ALA A 3 -40.14 62.51 -20.67
C ALA A 3 -38.94 62.79 -21.57
N LYS A 4 -37.73 62.68 -21.04
CA LYS A 4 -36.50 62.59 -21.85
C LYS A 4 -36.16 61.14 -21.96
N LEU A 5 -36.20 60.62 -23.20
CA LEU A 5 -35.66 59.34 -23.62
C LEU A 5 -34.14 59.42 -23.53
N LEU A 6 -33.54 58.53 -22.72
CA LEU A 6 -32.10 58.23 -22.72
C LEU A 6 -31.89 56.86 -23.37
N ILE A 7 -31.45 56.90 -24.62
CA ILE A 7 -31.02 55.65 -25.33
C ILE A 7 -29.63 55.33 -24.82
N SER A 8 -29.55 54.27 -24.02
CA SER A 8 -28.28 53.69 -23.57
C SER A 8 -27.88 52.64 -24.58
N PHE A 9 -26.81 52.88 -25.33
CA PHE A 9 -26.13 51.87 -26.17
C PHE A 9 -25.46 50.89 -25.27
N LEU A 10 -26.05 49.71 -25.09
CA LEU A 10 -25.40 48.54 -24.54
C LEU A 10 -24.51 47.94 -25.62
N LEU A 11 -23.21 48.25 -25.59
CA LEU A 11 -22.19 47.43 -26.24
C LEU A 11 -22.19 46.06 -25.55
N ASN A 12 -22.80 45.11 -26.17
CA ASN A 12 -22.59 43.71 -25.88
C ASN A 12 -21.15 43.31 -26.28
N PHE A 13 -20.22 43.38 -25.33
CA PHE A 13 -18.99 42.63 -25.43
C PHE A 13 -19.37 41.15 -25.28
N PHE A 14 -19.63 40.50 -26.40
CA PHE A 14 -19.51 39.07 -26.48
C PHE A 14 -18.02 38.74 -26.26
N THR A 15 -17.64 38.52 -25.03
CA THR A 15 -16.46 37.70 -24.76
C THR A 15 -16.81 36.32 -25.30
N LEU A 16 -16.35 36.00 -26.50
CA LEU A 16 -16.21 34.63 -26.94
C LEU A 16 -15.27 33.99 -25.92
N SER A 17 -15.84 33.32 -24.91
CA SER A 17 -15.18 32.26 -24.19
C SER A 17 -14.90 31.22 -25.26
N ALA A 18 -13.71 31.24 -25.84
CA ALA A 18 -13.22 30.10 -26.61
C ALA A 18 -13.22 28.93 -25.61
N PHE A 19 -14.25 28.11 -25.64
CA PHE A 19 -14.17 26.76 -25.03
C PHE A 19 -12.95 26.12 -25.65
N ALA A 20 -11.91 25.92 -24.85
CA ALA A 20 -10.74 25.19 -25.28
C ALA A 20 -11.23 23.82 -25.74
N GLN A 21 -11.23 23.59 -27.05
CA GLN A 21 -11.68 22.34 -27.60
C GLN A 21 -10.70 21.27 -27.12
N ASN A 22 -11.21 20.23 -26.45
CA ASN A 22 -10.41 19.13 -25.96
C ASN A 22 -9.60 18.54 -27.12
N THR A 23 -8.28 18.57 -27.00
CA THR A 23 -7.36 18.05 -28.02
C THR A 23 -7.23 16.54 -28.00
N HIS A 24 -7.75 15.86 -26.97
CA HIS A 24 -7.55 14.42 -26.74
C HIS A 24 -6.09 14.00 -26.81
N ILE A 25 -5.23 14.77 -26.15
CA ILE A 25 -3.79 14.50 -25.99
C ILE A 25 -3.49 14.38 -24.50
N ILE A 26 -2.73 13.37 -24.12
CA ILE A 26 -2.15 13.17 -22.80
C ILE A 26 -0.61 13.14 -22.91
N PRO A 27 0.13 14.00 -22.23
CA PRO A 27 -0.32 15.11 -21.36
C PRO A 27 -0.99 16.25 -22.14
N THR A 28 -1.89 16.94 -21.43
CA THR A 28 -2.59 18.13 -21.96
C THR A 28 -1.58 19.21 -22.36
N PRO A 29 -1.59 19.66 -23.65
CA PRO A 29 -0.63 20.65 -24.14
C PRO A 29 -0.77 22.01 -23.47
N GLN A 30 0.33 22.75 -23.38
CA GLN A 30 0.39 24.09 -22.77
C GLN A 30 -0.48 25.12 -23.53
N GLN A 31 -0.40 25.13 -24.85
CA GLN A 31 -1.11 26.08 -25.70
C GLN A 31 -1.71 25.40 -26.92
N VAL A 32 -2.98 25.63 -27.15
CA VAL A 32 -3.70 25.14 -28.32
C VAL A 32 -4.48 26.29 -28.96
N LYS A 33 -4.32 26.47 -30.28
CA LYS A 33 -5.11 27.40 -31.09
C LYS A 33 -5.81 26.59 -32.17
N THR A 34 -7.12 26.42 -32.06
CA THR A 34 -7.96 25.76 -33.06
C THR A 34 -8.23 26.66 -34.25
N GLN A 35 -8.42 26.05 -35.41
CA GLN A 35 -8.74 26.72 -36.70
C GLN A 35 -9.82 25.89 -37.38
N ASP A 36 -10.55 26.52 -38.29
CA ASP A 36 -11.54 25.85 -39.12
C ASP A 36 -10.89 24.91 -40.12
N GLY A 37 -11.52 23.75 -40.36
CA GLY A 37 -11.05 22.73 -41.30
C GLY A 37 -10.44 21.53 -40.61
N GLN A 38 -9.97 20.60 -41.45
CA GLN A 38 -9.33 19.35 -41.01
C GLN A 38 -8.32 18.85 -42.05
N PHE A 39 -7.28 18.20 -41.58
CA PHE A 39 -6.35 17.42 -42.41
C PHE A 39 -6.91 16.04 -42.60
N VAL A 40 -7.17 15.64 -43.83
CA VAL A 40 -7.62 14.28 -44.22
C VAL A 40 -6.39 13.45 -44.49
N TRP A 41 -6.17 12.41 -43.68
CA TRP A 41 -5.05 11.52 -43.83
C TRP A 41 -5.43 10.35 -44.73
N ASP A 42 -5.08 10.43 -45.99
CA ASP A 42 -5.32 9.41 -47.02
C ASP A 42 -4.00 8.69 -47.41
N GLU A 43 -4.08 7.82 -48.42
CA GLU A 43 -2.94 7.07 -48.92
C GLU A 43 -1.90 7.92 -49.67
N ASN A 44 -2.23 9.17 -49.99
CA ASN A 44 -1.33 10.10 -50.72
C ASN A 44 -0.50 10.97 -49.75
N VAL A 45 -0.68 10.83 -48.44
CA VAL A 45 0.08 11.57 -47.43
C VAL A 45 1.54 11.11 -47.46
N ILE A 46 2.45 12.08 -47.67
CA ILE A 46 3.89 11.84 -47.74
C ILE A 46 4.53 12.47 -46.49
N LEU A 47 5.30 11.66 -45.72
CA LEU A 47 6.09 12.17 -44.60
C LEU A 47 7.51 12.52 -45.09
N THR A 48 7.94 13.75 -44.85
CA THR A 48 9.24 14.31 -45.25
C THR A 48 10.07 14.68 -44.01
N TYR A 49 11.36 14.36 -44.05
CA TYR A 49 12.29 14.62 -42.92
C TYR A 49 13.74 14.61 -43.41
N ASP A 50 14.66 15.12 -42.59
CA ASP A 50 16.10 15.04 -42.85
C ASP A 50 16.63 13.62 -42.51
N ALA A 51 16.80 12.82 -43.56
CA ALA A 51 17.28 11.45 -43.44
C ALA A 51 18.79 11.34 -43.14
N SER A 52 19.52 12.44 -43.15
CA SER A 52 20.94 12.45 -42.74
C SER A 52 21.12 12.34 -41.23
N ASP A 53 20.06 12.70 -40.43
CA ASP A 53 20.03 12.55 -38.98
C ASP A 53 19.57 11.13 -38.60
N ALA A 54 20.48 10.34 -37.99
CA ALA A 54 20.21 8.95 -37.62
C ALA A 54 19.13 8.82 -36.54
N GLU A 55 19.04 9.80 -35.63
CA GLU A 55 18.05 9.81 -34.54
C GLU A 55 16.66 10.13 -35.10
N ILE A 56 16.55 11.07 -36.03
CA ILE A 56 15.28 11.34 -36.74
C ILE A 56 14.82 10.09 -37.51
N ASN A 57 15.73 9.38 -38.18
CA ASN A 57 15.39 8.11 -38.82
C ASN A 57 14.79 7.11 -37.86
N GLN A 58 15.33 7.04 -36.63
CA GLN A 58 14.83 6.13 -35.59
C GLN A 58 13.43 6.55 -35.07
N ILE A 59 13.22 7.86 -34.84
CA ILE A 59 11.91 8.42 -34.49
C ILE A 59 10.86 8.05 -35.56
N ILE A 60 11.21 8.22 -36.80
CA ILE A 60 10.31 7.91 -37.95
C ILE A 60 10.01 6.41 -38.07
N MET A 61 11.00 5.55 -37.81
CA MET A 61 10.76 4.10 -37.80
C MET A 61 9.77 3.70 -36.68
N LEU A 62 9.93 4.24 -35.49
CA LEU A 62 8.99 3.99 -34.38
C LEU A 62 7.60 4.50 -34.74
N PHE A 63 7.49 5.72 -35.25
CA PHE A 63 6.22 6.31 -35.64
C PHE A 63 5.51 5.48 -36.72
N ARG A 64 6.24 5.04 -37.72
CA ARG A 64 5.70 4.16 -38.77
C ARG A 64 5.12 2.87 -38.19
N ASN A 65 5.88 2.20 -37.34
CA ASN A 65 5.43 0.96 -36.72
C ASN A 65 4.17 1.17 -35.84
N ASP A 66 4.09 2.33 -35.19
CA ASP A 66 2.92 2.66 -34.36
C ASP A 66 1.67 2.94 -35.23
N LEU A 67 1.82 3.67 -36.35
CA LEU A 67 0.71 3.93 -37.27
C LEU A 67 0.18 2.63 -37.89
N ASP A 68 1.08 1.73 -38.25
CA ASP A 68 0.71 0.41 -38.79
C ASP A 68 -0.08 -0.41 -37.74
N ARG A 69 0.39 -0.42 -36.48
CA ARG A 69 -0.35 -1.09 -35.37
C ARG A 69 -1.72 -0.48 -35.08
N ILE A 70 -1.87 0.85 -35.23
CA ILE A 70 -3.13 1.53 -34.98
C ILE A 70 -4.17 1.24 -36.06
N SER A 71 -3.76 1.29 -37.34
CA SER A 71 -4.69 1.36 -38.44
C SER A 71 -4.50 0.26 -39.54
N GLY A 72 -3.37 -0.44 -39.52
CA GLY A 72 -2.96 -1.33 -40.62
C GLY A 72 -2.65 -0.62 -41.92
N LYS A 73 -2.59 0.74 -41.91
CA LYS A 73 -2.34 1.56 -43.11
C LYS A 73 -0.87 1.91 -43.20
N GLN A 74 -0.26 1.68 -44.36
CA GLN A 74 1.11 2.08 -44.61
C GLN A 74 1.18 3.55 -45.04
N VAL A 75 2.15 4.30 -44.44
CA VAL A 75 2.44 5.68 -44.79
C VAL A 75 3.62 5.72 -45.77
N GLN A 76 3.53 6.55 -46.81
CA GLN A 76 4.63 6.78 -47.74
C GLN A 76 5.68 7.70 -47.15
N PHE A 77 6.96 7.42 -47.32
CA PHE A 77 8.08 8.19 -46.78
C PHE A 77 8.94 8.74 -47.92
N SER A 78 9.31 10.01 -47.84
CA SER A 78 10.25 10.65 -48.74
C SER A 78 11.45 11.23 -47.98
N ARG A 79 12.63 10.95 -48.52
CA ARG A 79 13.90 11.52 -48.03
C ARG A 79 14.16 12.85 -48.74
N GLY A 80 13.53 13.92 -48.30
CA GLY A 80 13.68 15.26 -48.83
C GLY A 80 12.33 15.97 -49.07
N VAL A 81 12.37 17.28 -49.29
CA VAL A 81 11.17 18.09 -49.44
C VAL A 81 10.46 17.83 -50.75
N ILE A 82 9.25 17.30 -50.67
CA ILE A 82 8.35 17.19 -51.84
C ILE A 82 7.31 18.32 -51.69
N LYS A 83 7.28 19.22 -52.69
CA LYS A 83 6.22 20.22 -52.79
C LYS A 83 4.97 19.54 -53.39
N GLY A 84 4.05 19.17 -52.52
CA GLY A 84 2.80 18.52 -52.91
C GLY A 84 1.66 18.92 -51.99
N LYS A 85 0.46 18.45 -52.27
CA LYS A 85 -0.69 18.50 -51.38
C LYS A 85 -0.60 17.32 -50.41
N HIS A 86 -1.01 17.50 -49.14
CA HIS A 86 -1.07 16.45 -48.12
C HIS A 86 0.29 15.88 -47.72
N PHE A 87 1.10 16.66 -47.07
CA PHE A 87 2.38 16.21 -46.53
C PHE A 87 2.51 16.45 -45.02
N ILE A 88 3.39 15.67 -44.41
CA ILE A 88 3.82 15.85 -42.99
C ILE A 88 5.32 16.14 -43.06
N GLU A 89 5.77 17.16 -42.35
CA GLU A 89 7.19 17.50 -42.31
C GLU A 89 7.71 17.64 -40.91
N LEU A 90 8.91 17.11 -40.66
CA LEU A 90 9.66 17.31 -39.42
C LEU A 90 10.81 18.28 -39.69
N ILE A 91 10.88 19.37 -38.92
CA ILE A 91 11.84 20.45 -39.09
C ILE A 91 12.52 20.78 -37.75
N LYS A 92 13.85 20.86 -37.77
CA LYS A 92 14.59 21.54 -36.70
C LYS A 92 14.59 23.04 -36.93
N THR A 93 14.34 23.78 -35.86
CA THR A 93 14.38 25.24 -35.85
C THR A 93 15.31 25.75 -34.75
N ASP A 94 15.82 26.95 -34.88
CA ASP A 94 16.73 27.52 -33.88
C ASP A 94 16.01 27.89 -32.56
N HIS A 95 14.76 28.33 -32.66
CA HIS A 95 13.94 28.76 -31.52
C HIS A 95 12.44 28.54 -31.75
N LEU A 96 11.75 28.15 -30.66
CA LEU A 96 10.28 28.08 -30.61
C LEU A 96 9.64 29.27 -29.88
N GLY A 97 10.43 30.01 -29.11
CA GLY A 97 9.98 31.15 -28.33
C GLY A 97 9.30 30.75 -27.01
N VAL A 98 9.59 29.56 -26.50
CA VAL A 98 9.18 29.14 -25.16
C VAL A 98 10.26 29.47 -24.13
N LYS A 99 9.87 29.70 -22.87
CA LYS A 99 10.80 30.15 -21.82
C LYS A 99 11.41 29.01 -21.01
N GLU A 100 10.74 27.85 -20.94
CA GLU A 100 11.12 26.73 -20.09
C GLU A 100 11.36 25.49 -20.93
N ASN A 101 12.42 24.75 -20.62
CA ASN A 101 12.73 23.45 -21.23
C ASN A 101 12.55 23.42 -22.75
N GLU A 102 13.04 24.47 -23.46
CA GLU A 102 12.91 24.61 -24.92
C GLU A 102 13.55 23.43 -25.67
N ASP A 103 14.55 22.79 -25.07
CA ASP A 103 15.18 21.55 -25.55
C ASP A 103 14.20 20.36 -25.63
N GLN A 104 13.08 20.43 -24.92
CA GLN A 104 12.01 19.42 -24.93
C GLN A 104 10.71 19.92 -25.55
N ALA A 105 10.69 21.17 -26.00
CA ALA A 105 9.51 21.81 -26.55
C ALA A 105 9.31 21.47 -28.03
N TYR A 106 8.06 21.62 -28.48
CA TYR A 106 7.69 21.44 -29.88
C TYR A 106 6.54 22.36 -30.29
N ARG A 107 6.42 22.55 -31.61
CA ARG A 107 5.23 23.10 -32.24
C ARG A 107 4.67 22.10 -33.24
N LEU A 108 3.37 21.83 -33.15
CA LEU A 108 2.62 21.00 -34.09
C LEU A 108 1.58 21.86 -34.77
N THR A 109 1.67 22.05 -36.07
CA THR A 109 0.72 22.81 -36.88
C THR A 109 -0.01 21.86 -37.82
N VAL A 110 -1.32 21.81 -37.74
CA VAL A 110 -2.21 21.06 -38.61
C VAL A 110 -3.06 22.05 -39.40
N ASN A 111 -2.99 21.99 -40.72
CA ASN A 111 -3.93 22.68 -41.60
C ASN A 111 -4.49 21.72 -42.67
N ASN A 112 -5.34 22.20 -43.55
CA ASN A 112 -5.99 21.36 -44.57
C ASN A 112 -5.02 20.63 -45.53
N ASN A 113 -3.80 21.14 -45.67
CA ASN A 113 -2.86 20.64 -46.70
C ASN A 113 -1.60 19.98 -46.14
N PHE A 114 -1.22 20.33 -44.92
CA PHE A 114 -0.01 19.79 -44.29
C PHE A 114 -0.12 19.69 -42.76
N ILE A 115 0.75 18.83 -42.21
CA ILE A 115 1.08 18.79 -40.79
C ILE A 115 2.57 19.11 -40.66
N ARG A 116 2.92 20.07 -39.82
CA ARG A 116 4.31 20.44 -39.56
C ARG A 116 4.66 20.23 -38.08
N LEU A 117 5.78 19.54 -37.84
CA LEU A 117 6.38 19.28 -36.54
C LEU A 117 7.70 20.04 -36.46
N GLU A 118 7.78 21.00 -35.53
CA GLU A 118 8.94 21.87 -35.36
C GLU A 118 9.47 21.72 -33.93
N ALA A 119 10.78 21.60 -33.75
CA ALA A 119 11.45 21.57 -32.47
C ALA A 119 12.91 22.02 -32.59
N THR A 120 13.54 22.40 -31.48
CA THR A 120 14.95 22.77 -31.46
C THR A 120 15.88 21.54 -31.37
N THR A 121 15.33 20.40 -30.88
CA THR A 121 16.07 19.16 -30.67
C THR A 121 15.33 17.94 -31.22
N ASN A 122 16.01 16.81 -31.30
CA ASN A 122 15.38 15.53 -31.64
C ASN A 122 14.39 15.06 -30.57
N THR A 123 14.64 15.38 -29.29
CA THR A 123 13.71 15.10 -28.19
C THR A 123 12.39 15.85 -28.38
N GLY A 124 12.43 17.13 -28.71
CA GLY A 124 11.22 17.90 -29.01
C GLY A 124 10.46 17.37 -30.23
N LEU A 125 11.19 16.95 -31.32
CA LEU A 125 10.56 16.30 -32.47
C LEU A 125 9.93 14.97 -32.10
N PHE A 126 10.57 14.18 -31.23
CA PHE A 126 10.01 12.94 -30.72
C PHE A 126 8.67 13.19 -29.99
N TYR A 127 8.61 14.19 -29.10
CA TYR A 127 7.37 14.54 -28.41
C TYR A 127 6.27 15.09 -29.33
N ALA A 128 6.65 15.85 -30.34
CA ALA A 128 5.71 16.27 -31.40
C ALA A 128 5.08 15.07 -32.11
N VAL A 129 5.90 14.05 -32.44
CA VAL A 129 5.45 12.79 -33.06
C VAL A 129 4.52 12.02 -32.11
N GLN A 130 4.80 11.99 -30.79
CA GLN A 130 3.88 11.33 -29.83
C GLN A 130 2.51 12.02 -29.84
N SER A 131 2.47 13.35 -29.83
CA SER A 131 1.20 14.10 -29.91
C SER A 131 0.46 13.86 -31.22
N LEU A 132 1.16 13.85 -32.33
CA LEU A 132 0.54 13.52 -33.65
C LEU A 132 -0.01 12.08 -33.66
N LYS A 133 0.71 11.12 -33.09
CA LYS A 133 0.27 9.73 -32.95
C LYS A 133 -1.04 9.62 -32.16
N GLN A 134 -1.17 10.40 -31.09
CA GLN A 134 -2.38 10.43 -30.28
C GLN A 134 -3.56 11.03 -31.04
N LEU A 135 -3.37 12.14 -31.75
CA LEU A 135 -4.39 12.72 -32.64
C LEU A 135 -4.84 11.75 -33.72
N TYR A 136 -3.88 11.04 -34.34
CA TYR A 136 -4.15 10.00 -35.32
C TYR A 136 -5.00 8.87 -34.75
N ARG A 137 -4.61 8.31 -33.57
CA ARG A 137 -5.36 7.25 -32.92
C ARG A 137 -6.77 7.69 -32.53
N TYR A 138 -6.90 8.85 -31.92
CA TYR A 138 -8.22 9.37 -31.54
C TYR A 138 -9.14 9.53 -32.75
N SER A 139 -8.62 10.10 -33.84
CA SER A 139 -9.39 10.25 -35.08
C SER A 139 -9.81 8.90 -35.65
N PHE A 140 -8.89 7.92 -35.70
CA PHE A 140 -9.16 6.56 -36.15
C PHE A 140 -10.29 5.88 -35.36
N LEU A 141 -10.25 6.01 -34.05
CA LEU A 141 -11.30 5.44 -33.17
C LEU A 141 -12.63 6.16 -33.35
N LYS A 142 -12.62 7.48 -33.36
CA LYS A 142 -13.84 8.31 -33.47
C LYS A 142 -14.54 8.15 -34.82
N ASN A 143 -13.78 8.08 -35.90
CA ASN A 143 -14.31 8.05 -37.26
C ASN A 143 -14.32 6.65 -37.87
N LYS A 144 -14.28 5.60 -37.03
CA LYS A 144 -14.38 4.19 -37.46
C LYS A 144 -13.41 3.80 -38.61
N GLY A 145 -12.16 4.27 -38.48
CA GLY A 145 -11.09 3.94 -39.43
C GLY A 145 -10.69 5.05 -40.40
N GLU A 146 -11.45 6.14 -40.49
CA GLU A 146 -11.04 7.35 -41.19
C GLU A 146 -10.23 8.26 -40.29
N ILE A 147 -9.26 8.99 -40.84
CA ILE A 147 -8.38 9.84 -40.08
C ILE A 147 -8.53 11.28 -40.54
N ASN A 148 -9.26 12.05 -39.76
CA ASN A 148 -9.58 13.44 -39.99
C ASN A 148 -9.14 14.26 -38.77
N ILE A 149 -7.95 14.91 -38.85
CA ILE A 149 -7.36 15.65 -37.74
C ILE A 149 -7.77 17.13 -37.87
N PRO A 150 -8.45 17.73 -36.85
CA PRO A 150 -8.85 19.12 -36.88
C PRO A 150 -7.65 20.07 -37.06
N CYS A 151 -7.86 21.15 -37.80
CA CYS A 151 -6.84 22.20 -37.96
C CYS A 151 -6.57 22.90 -36.63
N MET A 152 -5.29 22.93 -36.23
CA MET A 152 -4.85 23.56 -34.98
C MET A 152 -3.36 23.85 -34.99
N THR A 153 -2.95 24.72 -34.09
CA THR A 153 -1.54 24.90 -33.74
C THR A 153 -1.37 24.62 -32.26
N ILE A 154 -0.51 23.69 -31.93
CA ILE A 154 -0.09 23.34 -30.58
C ILE A 154 1.32 23.88 -30.39
N THR A 155 1.59 24.64 -29.31
CA THR A 155 2.93 24.95 -28.83
C THR A 155 3.03 24.39 -27.43
N ASP A 156 3.96 23.45 -27.24
CA ASP A 156 3.95 22.63 -26.03
C ASP A 156 5.37 22.41 -25.47
N TRP A 157 5.47 22.37 -24.17
CA TRP A 157 6.72 22.13 -23.44
C TRP A 157 6.42 21.60 -22.03
N PRO A 158 7.33 20.81 -21.41
CA PRO A 158 7.15 20.39 -20.04
C PRO A 158 7.52 21.49 -19.06
N ASN A 159 6.80 21.59 -17.95
CA ASN A 159 7.19 22.43 -16.82
C ASN A 159 8.30 21.78 -15.99
N PHE A 160 8.23 20.48 -15.74
CA PHE A 160 9.31 19.74 -15.07
C PHE A 160 10.31 19.18 -16.08
N LYS A 161 11.60 19.40 -15.80
CA LYS A 161 12.69 18.91 -16.65
C LYS A 161 12.82 17.39 -16.65
N ILE A 162 12.68 16.78 -15.48
CA ILE A 162 12.74 15.31 -15.26
C ILE A 162 11.35 14.85 -14.80
N ARG A 163 10.84 13.82 -15.47
CA ARG A 163 9.53 13.23 -15.22
C ARG A 163 9.70 11.72 -15.20
N ALA A 164 9.88 11.20 -13.99
CA ALA A 164 10.21 9.81 -13.77
C ALA A 164 9.02 8.98 -13.29
N TRP A 165 9.04 7.72 -13.67
CA TRP A 165 8.32 6.64 -13.00
C TRP A 165 9.31 5.79 -12.21
N GLN A 166 8.97 5.41 -10.98
CA GLN A 166 9.74 4.46 -10.19
C GLN A 166 8.88 3.27 -9.81
N ASP A 167 9.45 2.07 -9.96
CA ASP A 167 8.85 0.81 -9.60
C ASP A 167 9.68 0.13 -8.52
N ASP A 168 9.01 -0.48 -7.54
CA ASP A 168 9.67 -1.21 -6.45
C ASP A 168 9.89 -2.66 -6.88
N ILE A 169 11.15 -3.11 -6.82
CA ILE A 169 11.53 -4.49 -7.14
C ILE A 169 12.20 -5.22 -5.97
N SER A 170 12.14 -4.65 -4.77
CA SER A 170 12.87 -5.18 -3.62
C SER A 170 11.99 -5.80 -2.54
N ARG A 171 10.69 -5.54 -2.55
CA ARG A 171 9.77 -6.02 -1.52
C ARG A 171 8.79 -7.10 -1.99
N GLY A 172 9.18 -7.85 -3.04
CA GLY A 172 8.39 -8.95 -3.59
C GLY A 172 8.58 -9.10 -5.09
N PRO A 173 7.68 -8.62 -5.95
CA PRO A 173 7.77 -8.82 -7.38
C PRO A 173 8.99 -8.14 -7.99
N ILE A 174 9.68 -8.85 -8.87
CA ILE A 174 10.69 -8.29 -9.75
C ILE A 174 10.08 -8.26 -11.15
N VAL A 175 9.84 -7.05 -11.67
CA VAL A 175 9.27 -6.89 -13.01
C VAL A 175 10.13 -7.53 -14.09
N SER A 176 9.47 -8.17 -15.06
CA SER A 176 10.16 -8.85 -16.15
C SER A 176 10.65 -7.87 -17.23
N MET A 177 11.71 -8.24 -17.96
CA MET A 177 12.19 -7.47 -19.10
C MET A 177 11.11 -7.33 -20.20
N ASP A 178 10.29 -8.36 -20.39
CA ASP A 178 9.20 -8.33 -21.39
C ASP A 178 8.12 -7.32 -20.99
N TYR A 179 7.77 -7.24 -19.70
CA TYR A 179 6.83 -6.24 -19.20
C TYR A 179 7.40 -4.83 -19.35
N LEU A 180 8.66 -4.61 -18.95
CA LEU A 180 9.32 -3.31 -19.11
C LEU A 180 9.36 -2.85 -20.57
N LYS A 181 9.63 -3.75 -21.50
CA LYS A 181 9.60 -3.43 -22.95
C LYS A 181 8.20 -3.11 -23.48
N ARG A 182 7.13 -3.48 -22.77
CA ARG A 182 5.75 -3.02 -23.04
C ARG A 182 5.44 -1.69 -22.37
N LEU A 183 5.95 -1.43 -21.17
CA LEU A 183 5.70 -0.24 -20.37
C LEU A 183 6.42 0.99 -20.94
N ILE A 184 7.72 0.88 -21.29
CA ILE A 184 8.56 1.97 -21.78
C ILE A 184 7.96 2.72 -22.97
N PRO A 185 7.44 2.08 -24.04
CA PRO A 185 6.76 2.79 -25.14
C PRO A 185 5.52 3.60 -24.68
N GLN A 186 4.81 3.14 -23.66
CA GLN A 186 3.64 3.85 -23.12
C GLN A 186 4.07 5.06 -22.29
N MET A 187 5.11 4.93 -21.48
CA MET A 187 5.75 6.04 -20.77
C MET A 187 6.20 7.13 -21.75
N ALA A 188 6.88 6.73 -22.83
CA ALA A 188 7.35 7.63 -23.88
C ALA A 188 6.20 8.32 -24.64
N GLU A 189 5.09 7.62 -24.87
CA GLU A 189 3.90 8.20 -25.51
C GLU A 189 3.30 9.31 -24.65
N CYS A 190 3.40 9.19 -23.32
CA CYS A 190 3.01 10.23 -22.36
C CYS A 190 4.15 11.21 -22.03
N LYS A 191 5.24 11.19 -22.77
CA LYS A 191 6.36 12.11 -22.64
C LYS A 191 7.07 12.05 -21.27
N LEU A 192 7.00 10.92 -20.53
CA LEU A 192 7.90 10.65 -19.43
C LEU A 192 9.32 10.45 -20.01
N ASN A 193 10.36 10.89 -19.27
CA ASN A 193 11.74 10.87 -19.75
C ASN A 193 12.74 10.21 -18.82
N ALA A 194 12.26 9.63 -17.72
CA ALA A 194 13.09 8.89 -16.79
C ALA A 194 12.33 7.69 -16.19
N PHE A 195 13.10 6.69 -15.81
CA PHE A 195 12.63 5.48 -15.14
C PHE A 195 13.60 5.10 -14.03
N SER A 196 13.12 4.53 -12.93
CA SER A 196 13.94 4.03 -11.84
C SER A 196 13.38 2.70 -11.33
N LEU A 197 14.26 1.79 -10.95
CA LEU A 197 13.94 0.57 -10.22
C LEU A 197 14.46 0.72 -8.79
N TYR A 198 13.57 0.75 -7.80
CA TYR A 198 13.99 0.78 -6.40
C TYR A 198 14.65 -0.55 -6.03
N THR A 199 15.89 -0.47 -5.53
CA THR A 199 16.74 -1.64 -5.36
C THR A 199 17.38 -1.67 -3.98
N GLU A 200 17.19 -2.78 -3.27
CA GLU A 200 17.98 -3.19 -2.11
C GLU A 200 18.91 -4.33 -2.51
N HIS A 201 18.39 -5.58 -2.56
CA HIS A 201 19.13 -6.82 -2.82
C HIS A 201 18.94 -7.37 -4.25
N THR A 202 18.07 -6.76 -5.04
CA THR A 202 17.62 -7.30 -6.34
C THR A 202 18.49 -6.90 -7.53
N PHE A 203 19.75 -6.56 -7.27
CA PHE A 203 20.79 -6.37 -8.29
C PHE A 203 21.99 -7.29 -8.04
N LYS A 204 22.37 -8.07 -9.06
CA LYS A 204 23.49 -8.99 -8.96
C LYS A 204 24.83 -8.27 -9.12
N THR A 205 25.67 -8.32 -8.08
CA THR A 205 27.07 -7.91 -8.15
C THR A 205 27.99 -9.11 -8.07
N LYS A 206 29.19 -8.98 -8.64
CA LYS A 206 30.21 -10.03 -8.61
C LYS A 206 30.97 -10.04 -7.28
N CYS A 207 31.06 -8.88 -6.63
CA CYS A 207 31.74 -8.74 -5.33
C CYS A 207 30.92 -9.36 -4.19
N HIS A 208 29.57 -9.37 -4.30
CA HIS A 208 28.66 -9.89 -3.27
C HIS A 208 27.57 -10.80 -3.92
N PRO A 209 27.96 -11.97 -4.44
CA PRO A 209 27.06 -12.82 -5.22
C PRO A 209 25.92 -13.45 -4.39
N ASP A 210 26.10 -13.52 -3.06
CA ASP A 210 25.15 -14.21 -2.15
C ASP A 210 24.00 -13.31 -1.69
N ILE A 211 23.99 -12.01 -2.08
CA ILE A 211 22.93 -11.08 -1.71
C ILE A 211 21.70 -11.29 -2.59
N ALA A 212 21.92 -11.33 -3.89
CA ALA A 212 20.85 -11.24 -4.86
C ALA A 212 20.19 -12.58 -5.15
N PRO A 213 18.84 -12.64 -5.24
CA PRO A 213 18.14 -13.83 -5.70
C PRO A 213 18.48 -14.18 -7.16
N SER A 214 18.13 -15.40 -7.57
CA SER A 214 18.41 -15.88 -8.95
C SER A 214 17.80 -15.01 -10.03
N ASP A 215 16.69 -14.35 -9.70
CA ASP A 215 15.91 -13.52 -10.62
C ASP A 215 16.25 -12.03 -10.55
N ALA A 216 17.23 -11.62 -9.75
CA ALA A 216 17.69 -10.23 -9.67
C ALA A 216 18.28 -9.72 -11.00
N PHE A 217 18.21 -8.42 -11.24
CA PHE A 217 18.77 -7.78 -12.41
C PHE A 217 20.30 -7.88 -12.46
N THR A 218 20.82 -8.08 -13.66
CA THR A 218 22.27 -8.04 -13.94
C THR A 218 22.66 -6.71 -14.61
N ALA A 219 23.95 -6.40 -14.57
CA ALA A 219 24.48 -5.23 -15.29
C ALA A 219 24.25 -5.31 -16.81
N GLU A 220 24.26 -6.51 -17.36
CA GLU A 220 23.97 -6.78 -18.77
C GLU A 220 22.50 -6.49 -19.11
N GLU A 221 21.56 -6.87 -18.24
CA GLU A 221 20.13 -6.58 -18.42
C GLU A 221 19.82 -5.09 -18.26
N ILE A 222 20.47 -4.39 -17.30
CA ILE A 222 20.34 -2.93 -17.20
C ILE A 222 20.86 -2.26 -18.48
N LYS A 223 21.99 -2.71 -19.01
CA LYS A 223 22.50 -2.19 -20.28
C LYS A 223 21.53 -2.44 -21.45
N GLU A 224 20.94 -3.63 -21.52
CA GLU A 224 19.91 -3.98 -22.53
C GLU A 224 18.71 -3.05 -22.41
N LEU A 225 18.24 -2.82 -21.18
CA LEU A 225 17.12 -1.94 -20.91
C LEU A 225 17.44 -0.48 -21.28
N GLU A 226 18.63 0.02 -20.96
CA GLU A 226 19.07 1.37 -21.36
C GLU A 226 19.17 1.53 -22.88
N ASP A 227 19.73 0.52 -23.56
CA ASP A 227 19.82 0.52 -25.03
C ASP A 227 18.41 0.47 -25.67
N PHE A 228 17.46 -0.23 -25.05
CA PHE A 228 16.04 -0.23 -25.43
C PHE A 228 15.35 1.11 -25.15
N CYS A 229 15.62 1.76 -24.02
CA CYS A 229 15.03 3.04 -23.65
C CYS A 229 15.52 4.22 -24.48
N LYS A 230 16.74 4.15 -25.01
CA LYS A 230 17.40 5.25 -25.73
C LYS A 230 16.56 5.83 -26.87
N PRO A 231 15.99 5.05 -27.81
CA PRO A 231 15.14 5.58 -28.89
C PRO A 231 13.80 6.16 -28.43
N TYR A 232 13.42 5.92 -27.19
CA TYR A 232 12.24 6.48 -26.52
C TYR A 232 12.55 7.72 -25.70
N HIS A 233 13.79 8.22 -25.74
CA HIS A 233 14.26 9.38 -24.98
C HIS A 233 14.05 9.24 -23.47
N ILE A 234 14.11 8.02 -22.92
CA ILE A 234 14.01 7.71 -21.50
C ILE A 234 15.39 7.31 -20.97
N GLN A 235 15.82 7.98 -19.87
CA GLN A 235 16.99 7.59 -19.11
C GLN A 235 16.61 6.70 -17.94
N ILE A 236 17.51 5.81 -17.50
CA ILE A 236 17.30 5.02 -16.29
C ILE A 236 18.10 5.64 -15.15
N ILE A 237 17.42 6.17 -14.15
CA ILE A 237 18.03 6.68 -12.93
C ILE A 237 18.53 5.48 -12.11
N GLY A 238 19.83 5.46 -11.78
CA GLY A 238 20.40 4.43 -10.92
C GLY A 238 19.79 4.50 -9.52
N ASN A 239 19.65 3.36 -8.87
CA ASN A 239 19.02 3.28 -7.57
C ASN A 239 19.67 2.15 -6.76
N GLN A 240 20.01 2.42 -5.50
CA GLN A 240 20.52 1.44 -4.56
C GLN A 240 20.32 1.95 -3.15
N GLN A 241 19.66 1.17 -2.32
CA GLN A 241 19.54 1.47 -0.89
C GLN A 241 20.93 1.45 -0.22
N CYS A 242 21.22 2.44 0.61
CA CYS A 242 22.54 2.62 1.20
C CYS A 242 22.56 2.79 2.72
N PHE A 243 21.42 2.79 3.41
CA PHE A 243 21.40 2.98 4.87
C PHE A 243 20.27 2.21 5.58
N GLY A 244 19.00 2.67 5.47
CA GLY A 244 17.82 1.95 5.95
C GLY A 244 17.39 0.85 4.98
N HIS A 245 16.29 0.14 5.26
CA HIS A 245 15.73 -0.91 4.40
C HIS A 245 16.75 -1.94 3.90
N PHE A 246 17.54 -2.47 4.83
CA PHE A 246 18.57 -3.47 4.53
C PHE A 246 18.21 -4.87 5.04
N GLU A 247 16.94 -5.13 5.30
CA GLU A 247 16.50 -6.37 5.94
C GLU A 247 16.90 -7.62 5.16
N GLU A 248 16.71 -7.60 3.84
CA GLU A 248 16.99 -8.75 2.99
C GLU A 248 18.49 -9.05 2.90
N ILE A 249 19.33 -8.03 2.97
CA ILE A 249 20.78 -8.18 3.02
C ILE A 249 21.23 -8.59 4.42
N LEU A 250 20.73 -7.92 5.46
CA LEU A 250 21.17 -8.13 6.83
C LEU A 250 20.65 -9.45 7.46
N CYS A 251 19.55 -10.00 6.95
CA CYS A 251 19.09 -11.33 7.37
C CYS A 251 20.02 -12.46 6.88
N ASN A 252 20.86 -12.21 5.87
CA ASN A 252 21.86 -13.15 5.42
C ASN A 252 23.02 -13.24 6.45
N PRO A 253 23.34 -14.44 6.99
CA PRO A 253 24.36 -14.62 8.02
C PRO A 253 25.76 -14.04 7.66
N PHE A 254 26.11 -13.98 6.37
CA PHE A 254 27.38 -13.41 5.92
C PHE A 254 27.46 -11.90 6.06
N TYR A 255 26.30 -11.21 6.07
CA TYR A 255 26.22 -9.74 6.13
C TYR A 255 25.58 -9.22 7.42
N SER A 256 25.03 -10.08 8.26
CA SER A 256 24.38 -9.70 9.54
C SER A 256 25.31 -8.92 10.48
N HIS A 257 26.63 -9.12 10.35
CA HIS A 257 27.63 -8.38 11.11
C HIS A 257 27.69 -6.88 10.74
N LEU A 258 27.15 -6.46 9.58
CA LEU A 258 27.09 -5.07 9.14
C LEU A 258 25.90 -4.31 9.76
N ALA A 259 25.03 -5.00 10.51
CA ALA A 259 23.83 -4.41 11.09
C ALA A 259 24.12 -3.47 12.25
N ASP A 260 23.40 -2.35 12.30
CA ASP A 260 23.07 -1.66 13.56
C ASP A 260 21.83 -2.32 14.16
N THR A 261 20.73 -2.31 13.43
CA THR A 261 19.48 -3.03 13.72
C THR A 261 19.22 -4.02 12.58
N LYS A 262 18.14 -4.78 12.64
CA LYS A 262 17.73 -5.62 11.49
C LYS A 262 17.40 -4.80 10.23
N TRP A 263 17.19 -3.49 10.39
CA TRP A 263 16.75 -2.53 9.38
C TRP A 263 17.87 -1.66 8.83
N ASN A 264 18.80 -1.22 9.71
CA ASN A 264 19.84 -0.26 9.38
C ASN A 264 21.23 -0.87 9.32
N LEU A 265 22.03 -0.41 8.36
CA LEU A 265 23.48 -0.61 8.38
C LEU A 265 24.14 0.07 9.60
N ASN A 266 25.27 -0.48 10.05
CA ASN A 266 26.04 0.07 11.17
C ASN A 266 27.09 1.09 10.68
N PRO A 267 26.85 2.41 10.85
CA PRO A 267 27.79 3.44 10.37
C PRO A 267 29.06 3.59 11.23
N ALA A 268 29.14 2.89 12.37
CA ALA A 268 30.35 2.87 13.20
C ALA A 268 31.40 1.90 12.68
N LYS A 269 31.06 1.02 11.74
CA LYS A 269 31.97 -0.01 11.21
C LYS A 269 32.56 0.38 9.87
N GLU A 270 33.87 0.22 9.73
CA GLU A 270 34.55 0.44 8.45
C GLU A 270 34.15 -0.61 7.40
N GLU A 271 33.85 -1.83 7.82
CA GLU A 271 33.39 -2.92 6.98
C GLU A 271 32.09 -2.58 6.24
N THR A 272 31.20 -1.80 6.87
CA THR A 272 29.99 -1.27 6.21
C THR A 272 30.34 -0.43 4.98
N TYR A 273 31.37 0.39 5.08
CA TYR A 273 31.78 1.26 3.98
C TYR A 273 32.60 0.52 2.92
N GLN A 274 33.36 -0.50 3.31
CA GLN A 274 34.01 -1.39 2.35
C GLN A 274 32.97 -2.14 1.51
N PHE A 275 31.95 -2.68 2.17
CA PHE A 275 30.81 -3.29 1.50
C PHE A 275 30.13 -2.33 0.53
N LEU A 276 29.76 -1.12 0.98
CA LEU A 276 29.11 -0.12 0.14
C LEU A 276 30.00 0.32 -1.04
N GLU A 277 31.29 0.52 -0.84
CA GLU A 277 32.20 0.91 -1.90
C GLU A 277 32.33 -0.16 -2.99
N ASP A 278 32.45 -1.42 -2.60
CA ASP A 278 32.53 -2.53 -3.53
C ASP A 278 31.23 -2.72 -4.28
N HIS A 279 30.11 -2.72 -3.60
CA HIS A 279 28.77 -2.87 -4.16
C HIS A 279 28.42 -1.73 -5.11
N LEU A 280 28.54 -0.47 -4.64
CA LEU A 280 28.21 0.72 -5.43
C LEU A 280 29.13 0.89 -6.64
N ARG A 281 30.39 0.41 -6.58
CA ARG A 281 31.28 0.41 -7.73
C ARG A 281 30.70 -0.35 -8.93
N GLU A 282 30.05 -1.48 -8.70
CA GLU A 282 29.42 -2.29 -9.77
C GLU A 282 28.07 -1.70 -10.17
N VAL A 283 27.21 -1.37 -9.20
CA VAL A 283 25.86 -0.82 -9.47
C VAL A 283 25.98 0.51 -10.23
N ALA A 284 26.79 1.47 -9.74
CA ALA A 284 26.91 2.79 -10.38
C ALA A 284 27.43 2.74 -11.82
N ARG A 285 28.26 1.74 -12.16
CA ARG A 285 28.76 1.54 -13.53
C ARG A 285 27.74 0.97 -14.49
N ALA A 286 26.75 0.25 -13.96
CA ALA A 286 25.69 -0.34 -14.80
C ALA A 286 24.78 0.74 -15.40
N TYR A 287 24.59 1.85 -14.71
CA TYR A 287 23.68 2.93 -15.14
C TYR A 287 24.43 4.08 -15.83
N LYS A 288 23.93 4.53 -16.99
CA LYS A 288 24.49 5.66 -17.75
C LYS A 288 23.98 7.02 -17.26
N SER A 289 22.78 7.09 -16.71
CA SER A 289 22.23 8.34 -16.16
C SER A 289 23.20 9.01 -15.19
N PRO A 290 23.32 10.33 -15.23
CA PRO A 290 24.06 11.06 -14.19
C PRO A 290 23.36 11.06 -12.84
N TYR A 291 22.06 10.80 -12.78
CA TYR A 291 21.31 10.74 -11.53
C TYR A 291 21.40 9.35 -10.92
N PHE A 292 21.57 9.31 -9.60
CA PHE A 292 21.66 8.07 -8.83
C PHE A 292 21.03 8.28 -7.44
N ASN A 293 19.95 7.54 -7.15
CA ASN A 293 19.27 7.59 -5.87
C ASN A 293 19.93 6.59 -4.91
N ILE A 294 20.43 7.10 -3.76
CA ILE A 294 21.00 6.30 -2.67
C ILE A 294 19.95 5.94 -1.61
N ASN A 295 18.72 6.41 -1.78
CA ASN A 295 17.57 6.24 -0.88
C ASN A 295 17.84 6.79 0.52
N CYS A 296 18.24 5.98 1.50
CA CYS A 296 18.63 6.36 2.87
C CYS A 296 17.47 6.92 3.71
N ASP A 297 16.26 6.50 3.43
CA ASP A 297 15.02 6.83 4.11
C ASP A 297 14.79 5.96 5.35
N GLU A 298 13.85 6.39 6.19
CA GLU A 298 13.27 5.65 7.33
C GLU A 298 14.33 5.02 8.26
N THR A 299 15.29 5.82 8.69
CA THR A 299 16.41 5.37 9.56
C THR A 299 16.16 5.64 11.05
N GLU A 300 14.89 5.71 11.51
CA GLU A 300 14.50 6.05 12.88
C GLU A 300 15.06 5.08 13.93
N SER A 301 15.39 3.85 13.55
CA SER A 301 16.03 2.88 14.44
C SER A 301 17.54 3.04 14.56
N LEU A 302 18.14 4.07 13.96
CA LEU A 302 19.57 4.35 14.02
C LEU A 302 20.03 4.53 15.48
N GLY A 303 21.03 3.76 15.89
CA GLY A 303 21.56 3.79 17.25
C GLY A 303 20.73 3.06 18.29
N GLN A 304 19.72 2.30 17.88
CA GLN A 304 18.98 1.45 18.80
C GLN A 304 19.57 0.04 18.94
N GLY A 305 20.56 -0.28 18.13
CA GLY A 305 21.25 -1.57 18.11
C GLY A 305 22.74 -1.49 18.42
N TYR A 306 23.54 -2.10 17.56
CA TYR A 306 24.99 -2.24 17.77
C TYR A 306 25.78 -0.93 17.59
N ALA A 307 25.21 0.09 16.92
CA ALA A 307 25.82 1.42 16.79
C ALA A 307 25.51 2.36 17.95
N LYS A 308 24.71 1.93 18.95
CA LYS A 308 24.20 2.78 20.04
C LYS A 308 25.29 3.64 20.69
N ALA A 309 26.39 3.04 21.14
CA ALA A 309 27.46 3.77 21.81
C ALA A 309 28.12 4.84 20.93
N TYR A 310 28.19 4.60 19.63
CA TYR A 310 28.71 5.56 18.64
C TYR A 310 27.74 6.71 18.43
N VAL A 311 26.48 6.38 18.21
CA VAL A 311 25.42 7.37 18.01
C VAL A 311 25.23 8.24 19.25
N ASP A 312 25.22 7.64 20.45
CA ASP A 312 25.15 8.39 21.73
C ASP A 312 26.31 9.35 21.92
N SER A 313 27.49 9.05 21.33
CA SER A 313 28.72 9.87 21.48
C SER A 313 28.77 11.13 20.64
N ILE A 314 28.13 11.14 19.44
CA ILE A 314 28.20 12.25 18.48
C ILE A 314 26.85 12.74 17.97
N GLY A 315 25.75 12.09 18.34
CA GLY A 315 24.39 12.42 17.93
C GLY A 315 23.97 11.77 16.62
N ALA A 316 22.70 11.33 16.55
CA ALA A 316 22.13 10.63 15.41
C ALA A 316 22.20 11.45 14.11
N GLU A 317 21.87 12.74 14.18
CA GLU A 317 21.92 13.68 13.06
C GLU A 317 23.33 13.79 12.49
N THR A 318 24.35 13.83 13.38
CA THR A 318 25.76 13.89 12.97
C THR A 318 26.17 12.61 12.25
N VAL A 319 25.82 11.45 12.81
CA VAL A 319 26.07 10.16 12.18
C VAL A 319 25.40 10.08 10.83
N TYR A 320 24.13 10.49 10.72
CA TYR A 320 23.36 10.44 9.49
C TYR A 320 24.04 11.26 8.36
N TYR A 321 24.26 12.58 8.56
CA TYR A 321 24.83 13.38 7.48
C TYR A 321 26.27 12.98 7.14
N GLN A 322 27.08 12.49 8.09
CA GLN A 322 28.40 11.98 7.82
C GLN A 322 28.39 10.73 6.94
N HIS A 323 27.45 9.81 7.21
CA HIS A 323 27.21 8.64 6.39
C HIS A 323 26.83 9.03 4.96
N ILE A 324 25.82 9.88 4.79
CA ILE A 324 25.34 10.34 3.48
C ILE A 324 26.47 11.01 2.68
N ASN A 325 27.22 11.92 3.30
CA ASN A 325 28.35 12.59 2.65
C ASN A 325 29.45 11.60 2.25
N ARG A 326 29.65 10.53 3.05
CA ARG A 326 30.62 9.49 2.73
C ARG A 326 30.17 8.67 1.51
N VAL A 327 28.91 8.28 1.44
CA VAL A 327 28.33 7.57 0.28
C VAL A 327 28.38 8.47 -0.98
N ASN A 328 28.03 9.77 -0.85
CA ASN A 328 28.15 10.72 -1.95
C ASN A 328 29.57 10.75 -2.53
N ARG A 329 30.59 10.78 -1.66
CA ARG A 329 32.01 10.75 -2.12
C ARG A 329 32.38 9.47 -2.86
N MET A 330 31.83 8.31 -2.49
CA MET A 330 32.04 7.03 -3.18
C MET A 330 31.51 7.05 -4.62
N LEU A 331 30.45 7.82 -4.88
CA LEU A 331 29.82 7.90 -6.20
C LEU A 331 30.42 8.96 -7.14
N ARG A 332 31.19 9.92 -6.62
CA ARG A 332 31.85 10.97 -7.43
C ARG A 332 32.78 10.45 -8.54
N PRO A 333 33.56 9.37 -8.35
CA PRO A 333 34.40 8.81 -9.43
C PRO A 333 33.60 8.33 -10.63
N TYR A 334 32.34 7.96 -10.42
CA TYR A 334 31.40 7.51 -11.46
C TYR A 334 30.58 8.65 -12.06
N ARG A 335 30.88 9.91 -11.69
CA ARG A 335 30.20 11.13 -12.16
C ARG A 335 28.70 11.12 -11.87
N LYS A 336 28.29 10.51 -10.75
CA LYS A 336 26.88 10.48 -10.33
C LYS A 336 26.52 11.75 -9.55
N ARG A 337 25.32 12.24 -9.80
CA ARG A 337 24.61 13.25 -9.01
C ARG A 337 23.71 12.52 -8.05
N VAL A 338 24.07 12.54 -6.79
CA VAL A 338 23.38 11.77 -5.77
C VAL A 338 22.01 12.40 -5.48
N MET A 339 21.00 11.54 -5.38
CA MET A 339 19.66 11.84 -4.91
C MET A 339 19.41 11.03 -3.64
N MET A 340 18.58 11.53 -2.72
CA MET A 340 18.16 10.81 -1.52
C MET A 340 16.74 11.21 -1.13
N TRP A 341 16.02 10.31 -0.46
CA TRP A 341 14.73 10.63 0.15
C TRP A 341 14.92 11.65 1.28
N GLY A 342 13.95 12.50 1.48
CA GLY A 342 14.09 13.71 2.28
C GLY A 342 13.43 13.65 3.66
N ASP A 343 12.81 12.55 4.05
CA ASP A 343 12.06 12.38 5.30
C ASP A 343 12.86 12.74 6.55
N ILE A 344 14.08 12.23 6.68
CA ILE A 344 14.96 12.56 7.82
C ILE A 344 15.33 14.04 7.82
N ALA A 345 15.57 14.65 6.64
CA ALA A 345 15.84 16.07 6.54
C ALA A 345 14.61 16.95 6.79
N ASP A 346 13.42 16.39 6.63
CA ASP A 346 12.14 17.05 6.93
C ASP A 346 11.87 17.08 8.43
N GLN A 347 12.17 15.97 9.11
CA GLN A 347 12.08 15.85 10.56
C GLN A 347 13.21 16.63 11.28
N HIS A 348 14.40 16.69 10.69
CA HIS A 348 15.63 17.28 11.22
C HIS A 348 16.24 18.28 10.21
N PRO A 349 15.62 19.46 9.95
CA PRO A 349 16.08 20.42 8.93
C PRO A 349 17.52 20.92 9.14
N GLU A 350 18.05 20.88 10.35
CA GLU A 350 19.43 21.25 10.69
C GLU A 350 20.48 20.35 10.02
N ILE A 351 20.13 19.15 9.62
CA ILE A 351 21.00 18.24 8.86
C ILE A 351 21.37 18.86 7.50
N LEU A 352 20.44 19.60 6.90
CA LEU A 352 20.62 20.17 5.56
C LEU A 352 21.83 21.09 5.45
N ASP A 353 22.21 21.79 6.53
CA ASP A 353 23.39 22.67 6.52
C ASP A 353 24.70 21.88 6.42
N ASN A 354 24.71 20.63 6.85
CA ASN A 354 25.89 19.76 6.94
C ASN A 354 26.01 18.75 5.80
N LEU A 355 24.94 18.53 5.02
CA LEU A 355 25.01 17.69 3.82
C LEU A 355 25.80 18.35 2.69
N ASP A 356 26.52 17.56 1.89
CA ASP A 356 27.18 18.02 0.65
C ASP A 356 26.16 18.72 -0.26
N LYS A 357 26.46 19.93 -0.74
CA LYS A 357 25.49 20.82 -1.45
C LYS A 357 25.09 20.32 -2.84
N ASP A 358 25.81 19.36 -3.39
CA ASP A 358 25.54 18.74 -4.68
C ASP A 358 24.53 17.57 -4.60
N ILE A 359 24.07 17.20 -3.40
CA ILE A 359 23.03 16.19 -3.17
C ILE A 359 21.64 16.77 -3.47
N PHE A 360 20.86 16.05 -4.26
CA PHE A 360 19.46 16.35 -4.57
C PHE A 360 18.54 15.69 -3.55
N LEU A 361 17.57 16.43 -3.03
CA LEU A 361 16.57 15.89 -2.12
C LEU A 361 15.33 15.41 -2.89
N ILE A 362 14.63 14.44 -2.35
CA ILE A 362 13.35 13.95 -2.89
C ILE A 362 12.30 14.09 -1.79
N ALA A 363 11.41 15.08 -1.95
CA ALA A 363 10.29 15.33 -1.05
C ALA A 363 9.14 14.36 -1.42
N TRP A 364 8.90 13.37 -0.58
CA TRP A 364 7.87 12.36 -0.83
C TRP A 364 6.69 12.47 0.13
N SER A 365 5.50 12.24 -0.39
CA SER A 365 4.28 12.13 0.39
C SER A 365 3.23 11.39 -0.44
N TYR A 366 2.44 10.51 0.19
CA TYR A 366 1.45 9.68 -0.49
C TYR A 366 0.01 9.99 -0.06
N VAL A 367 -0.18 10.95 0.85
CA VAL A 367 -1.50 11.37 1.31
C VAL A 367 -2.19 12.32 0.32
N GLY A 368 -3.49 12.18 0.15
CA GLY A 368 -4.29 13.02 -0.75
C GLY A 368 -4.81 14.28 -0.05
N ILE A 369 -3.98 15.32 0.05
CA ILE A 369 -4.33 16.62 0.66
C ILE A 369 -4.41 17.74 -0.37
N ASP A 370 -5.09 18.83 -0.02
CA ASP A 370 -5.35 19.93 -0.93
C ASP A 370 -4.12 20.81 -1.23
N SER A 371 -3.17 20.93 -0.29
CA SER A 371 -1.94 21.71 -0.45
C SER A 371 -0.76 21.08 0.25
N PHE A 372 0.40 21.12 -0.44
CA PHE A 372 1.70 20.71 0.04
C PHE A 372 2.65 21.89 0.27
N ASP A 373 2.15 23.14 0.25
CA ASP A 373 3.00 24.32 0.39
C ASP A 373 3.83 24.30 1.69
N ASP A 374 3.21 23.98 2.82
CA ASP A 374 3.92 23.92 4.12
C ASP A 374 4.90 22.76 4.17
N PHE A 375 4.52 21.58 3.68
CA PHE A 375 5.36 20.41 3.57
C PHE A 375 6.64 20.67 2.76
N LEU A 376 6.56 21.50 1.71
CA LEU A 376 7.70 21.78 0.84
C LEU A 376 8.64 22.88 1.39
N GLN A 377 8.26 23.61 2.46
CA GLN A 377 9.05 24.72 2.97
C GLN A 377 10.48 24.38 3.42
N PRO A 378 10.76 23.24 4.10
CA PRO A 378 12.13 22.85 4.44
C PRO A 378 13.03 22.75 3.20
N TYR A 379 12.52 22.13 2.13
CA TYR A 379 13.26 21.98 0.86
C TYR A 379 13.52 23.32 0.17
N VAL A 380 12.52 24.19 0.10
CA VAL A 380 12.66 25.55 -0.47
C VAL A 380 13.69 26.37 0.30
N LYS A 381 13.60 26.38 1.64
CA LYS A 381 14.52 27.15 2.50
C LYS A 381 15.96 26.65 2.42
N SER A 382 16.16 25.36 2.17
CA SER A 382 17.50 24.79 2.00
C SER A 382 18.25 25.33 0.80
N GLY A 383 17.56 25.94 -0.19
CA GLY A 383 18.13 26.41 -1.45
C GLY A 383 18.73 25.33 -2.34
N ARG A 384 18.46 24.06 -2.05
CA ARG A 384 18.96 22.90 -2.79
C ARG A 384 18.04 22.55 -3.96
N ASN A 385 18.58 21.87 -4.95
CA ASN A 385 17.77 21.24 -5.94
C ASN A 385 17.01 20.08 -5.30
N TYR A 386 15.70 20.00 -5.56
CA TYR A 386 14.89 18.91 -5.06
C TYR A 386 13.86 18.42 -6.10
N PHE A 387 13.37 17.23 -5.88
CA PHE A 387 12.30 16.58 -6.63
C PHE A 387 11.09 16.41 -5.72
N VAL A 388 9.91 16.30 -6.29
CA VAL A 388 8.73 15.83 -5.56
C VAL A 388 8.41 14.40 -5.98
N ALA A 389 8.01 13.57 -5.01
CA ALA A 389 7.66 12.19 -5.24
C ALA A 389 6.26 11.87 -4.73
N PRO A 390 5.24 12.08 -5.56
CA PRO A 390 3.92 11.50 -5.33
C PRO A 390 3.96 9.99 -5.55
N GLY A 391 2.89 9.29 -5.15
CA GLY A 391 2.82 7.85 -5.36
C GLY A 391 1.45 7.34 -5.72
N VAL A 392 1.45 6.19 -6.40
CA VAL A 392 0.25 5.38 -6.62
C VAL A 392 0.08 4.47 -5.41
N SER A 393 -0.97 4.69 -4.61
CA SER A 393 -1.22 3.97 -3.35
C SER A 393 -1.67 2.53 -3.64
N LEU A 394 -0.72 1.63 -3.89
CA LEU A 394 -0.95 0.22 -4.20
C LEU A 394 -0.44 -0.73 -3.12
N SER A 395 0.54 -0.33 -2.31
CA SER A 395 1.34 -1.19 -1.44
C SER A 395 0.56 -2.07 -0.45
N GLU A 396 -0.60 -1.66 0.02
CA GLU A 396 -1.39 -2.40 1.01
C GLU A 396 -2.60 -3.14 0.44
N ARG A 397 -2.97 -2.88 -0.82
CA ARG A 397 -4.28 -3.23 -1.35
C ARG A 397 -4.22 -3.90 -2.70
N VAL A 398 -5.20 -4.74 -2.93
CA VAL A 398 -5.35 -5.49 -4.18
C VAL A 398 -5.61 -4.61 -5.40
N TRP A 399 -6.04 -3.36 -5.19
CA TRP A 399 -6.26 -2.35 -6.23
C TRP A 399 -5.90 -0.96 -5.69
N PRO A 400 -5.28 -0.09 -6.52
CA PRO A 400 -4.84 1.24 -6.07
C PRO A 400 -5.97 2.11 -5.52
N LYS A 401 -5.65 2.95 -4.54
CA LYS A 401 -6.59 3.91 -3.95
C LYS A 401 -6.73 5.14 -4.85
N HIS A 402 -7.55 5.03 -5.91
CA HIS A 402 -7.72 6.10 -6.90
C HIS A 402 -8.14 7.44 -6.27
N TYR A 403 -9.01 7.40 -5.28
CA TYR A 403 -9.46 8.59 -4.56
C TYR A 403 -8.31 9.33 -3.85
N GLU A 404 -7.29 8.61 -3.39
CA GLU A 404 -6.14 9.17 -2.66
C GLU A 404 -5.06 9.63 -3.62
N PHE A 405 -4.60 8.78 -4.53
CA PHE A 405 -3.50 9.12 -5.40
C PHE A 405 -3.86 10.19 -6.45
N LYS A 406 -5.13 10.27 -6.90
CA LYS A 406 -5.57 11.35 -7.80
C LYS A 406 -5.32 12.73 -7.19
N ALA A 407 -5.67 12.91 -5.92
CA ALA A 407 -5.41 14.16 -5.19
C ALA A 407 -3.91 14.34 -4.91
N ASN A 408 -3.23 13.30 -4.42
CA ASN A 408 -1.81 13.33 -4.11
C ASN A 408 -0.96 13.74 -5.31
N ILE A 409 -1.04 12.99 -6.41
CA ILE A 409 -0.23 13.23 -7.62
C ILE A 409 -0.52 14.63 -8.19
N THR A 410 -1.80 15.01 -8.27
CA THR A 410 -2.18 16.30 -8.83
C THR A 410 -1.67 17.48 -7.99
N ASN A 411 -1.88 17.43 -6.69
CA ASN A 411 -1.59 18.54 -5.80
C ASN A 411 -0.11 18.66 -5.48
N LEU A 412 0.60 17.52 -5.26
CA LEU A 412 2.05 17.55 -5.01
C LEU A 412 2.83 18.01 -6.25
N CYS A 413 2.45 17.58 -7.47
CA CYS A 413 3.05 18.11 -8.70
C CYS A 413 2.79 19.61 -8.87
N ARG A 414 1.55 20.09 -8.64
CA ARG A 414 1.20 21.52 -8.71
C ARG A 414 2.04 22.35 -7.77
N ASP A 415 2.09 21.95 -6.50
CA ASP A 415 2.78 22.72 -5.47
C ASP A 415 4.30 22.58 -5.58
N GLY A 416 4.80 21.42 -6.01
CA GLY A 416 6.21 21.21 -6.34
C GLY A 416 6.69 22.17 -7.44
N TYR A 417 5.95 22.29 -8.53
CA TYR A 417 6.27 23.25 -9.59
C TYR A 417 6.22 24.70 -9.08
N LYS A 418 5.17 25.07 -8.37
CA LYS A 418 5.01 26.40 -7.76
C LYS A 418 6.20 26.77 -6.85
N ASN A 419 6.73 25.80 -6.11
CA ASN A 419 7.82 25.95 -5.15
C ASN A 419 9.21 25.65 -5.74
N GLY A 420 9.34 25.44 -7.05
CA GLY A 420 10.62 25.36 -7.75
C GLY A 420 11.30 23.97 -7.74
N ALA A 421 10.56 22.90 -7.54
CA ALA A 421 11.08 21.55 -7.71
C ALA A 421 11.58 21.30 -9.13
N LEU A 422 12.71 20.58 -9.26
CA LEU A 422 13.37 20.31 -10.54
C LEU A 422 12.65 19.25 -11.38
N GLY A 423 11.99 18.32 -10.75
CA GLY A 423 11.35 17.19 -11.41
C GLY A 423 10.41 16.44 -10.50
N VAL A 424 9.82 15.39 -11.09
CA VAL A 424 8.87 14.49 -10.43
C VAL A 424 9.38 13.06 -10.54
N ILE A 425 9.28 12.31 -9.44
CA ILE A 425 9.43 10.85 -9.41
C ILE A 425 8.10 10.29 -8.92
N ASN A 426 7.22 9.88 -9.83
CA ASN A 426 5.98 9.21 -9.44
C ASN A 426 6.27 7.76 -9.08
N THR A 427 5.96 7.36 -7.86
CA THR A 427 6.37 6.07 -7.28
C THR A 427 5.24 5.05 -7.25
N CYS A 428 5.61 3.79 -7.37
CA CYS A 428 4.75 2.63 -7.12
C CYS A 428 5.50 1.69 -6.17
N TRP A 429 4.98 1.53 -4.94
CA TRP A 429 5.59 0.74 -3.88
C TRP A 429 4.88 -0.59 -3.69
N ASP A 430 5.62 -1.59 -3.20
CA ASP A 430 5.13 -2.94 -2.92
C ASP A 430 5.54 -3.45 -1.53
N ASP A 431 5.17 -2.75 -0.48
CA ASP A 431 5.59 -3.05 0.90
C ASP A 431 5.09 -4.41 1.42
N PHE A 432 4.11 -5.04 0.79
CA PHE A 432 3.53 -6.33 1.19
C PHE A 432 3.88 -7.51 0.27
N GLY A 433 4.60 -7.26 -0.82
CA GLY A 433 5.08 -8.29 -1.74
C GLY A 433 4.00 -8.95 -2.61
N GLU A 434 2.80 -8.38 -2.69
CA GLU A 434 1.67 -8.94 -3.44
C GLU A 434 1.18 -8.05 -4.57
N SER A 435 1.71 -6.82 -4.70
CA SER A 435 1.23 -5.82 -5.64
C SER A 435 1.47 -6.23 -7.09
N LEU A 436 0.62 -5.71 -7.97
CA LEU A 436 0.68 -5.93 -9.41
C LEU A 436 0.85 -4.57 -10.10
N THR A 437 2.04 -4.29 -10.60
CA THR A 437 2.42 -3.00 -11.21
C THR A 437 1.48 -2.58 -12.34
N ASN A 438 0.94 -3.54 -13.11
CA ASN A 438 0.00 -3.26 -14.18
C ASN A 438 -1.29 -2.57 -13.71
N CYS A 439 -1.68 -2.71 -12.45
CA CYS A 439 -2.79 -1.98 -11.84
C CYS A 439 -2.55 -0.47 -11.74
N ALA A 440 -1.28 -0.04 -11.77
CA ALA A 440 -0.88 1.36 -11.61
C ALA A 440 -0.90 2.19 -12.91
N LEU A 441 -1.28 1.61 -14.07
CA LEU A 441 -1.22 2.28 -15.38
C LEU A 441 -1.99 3.61 -15.43
N TYR A 442 -3.13 3.72 -14.76
CA TYR A 442 -3.84 4.99 -14.68
C TYR A 442 -3.07 6.04 -13.86
N GLY A 443 -2.44 5.63 -12.76
CA GLY A 443 -1.57 6.50 -11.96
C GLY A 443 -0.31 6.94 -12.71
N LEU A 444 0.26 6.08 -13.56
CA LEU A 444 1.35 6.45 -14.46
C LEU A 444 0.90 7.53 -15.46
N ALA A 445 -0.26 7.36 -16.09
CA ALA A 445 -0.83 8.33 -17.03
C ALA A 445 -1.12 9.68 -16.36
N LEU A 446 -1.68 9.68 -15.15
CA LEU A 446 -1.94 10.89 -14.36
C LEU A 446 -0.63 11.57 -13.93
N GLY A 447 0.38 10.80 -13.52
CA GLY A 447 1.71 11.34 -13.20
C GLY A 447 2.39 11.99 -14.39
N ALA A 448 2.25 11.41 -15.58
CA ALA A 448 2.73 12.01 -16.81
C ALA A 448 1.99 13.33 -17.13
N GLU A 449 0.67 13.33 -17.04
CA GLU A 449 -0.20 14.51 -17.23
C GLU A 449 0.23 15.67 -16.32
N THR A 450 0.33 15.39 -15.02
CA THR A 450 0.59 16.42 -14.00
C THR A 450 2.05 16.88 -13.96
N SER A 451 3.00 16.01 -14.31
CA SER A 451 4.42 16.39 -14.39
C SER A 451 4.76 17.18 -15.66
N TRP A 452 3.98 17.04 -16.72
CA TRP A 452 4.15 17.83 -17.94
C TRP A 452 3.58 19.23 -17.77
N ASN A 453 2.33 19.35 -17.32
CA ASN A 453 1.58 20.61 -17.21
C ASN A 453 0.87 20.72 -15.85
N PRO A 454 1.59 20.90 -14.73
CA PRO A 454 1.03 20.88 -13.38
C PRO A 454 0.07 22.05 -13.10
N ALA A 455 0.29 23.19 -13.72
CA ALA A 455 -0.43 24.44 -13.46
C ALA A 455 -1.52 24.76 -14.49
N THR A 456 -1.93 23.78 -15.31
CA THR A 456 -2.95 24.03 -16.34
C THR A 456 -4.26 24.53 -15.74
N LYS A 457 -4.84 25.55 -16.37
CA LYS A 457 -6.20 26.03 -16.11
C LYS A 457 -7.24 25.38 -17.02
N GLN A 458 -6.79 24.56 -17.99
CA GLN A 458 -7.67 23.82 -18.86
C GLN A 458 -8.22 22.61 -18.11
N GLU A 459 -9.43 22.20 -18.44
CA GLU A 459 -9.99 20.96 -17.94
C GLU A 459 -9.15 19.79 -18.46
N ARG A 460 -8.65 18.98 -17.52
CA ARG A 460 -7.92 17.74 -17.84
C ARG A 460 -8.93 16.65 -18.12
N ASN A 461 -8.90 16.10 -19.31
CA ASN A 461 -9.72 14.95 -19.67
C ASN A 461 -8.88 13.66 -19.53
N THR A 462 -8.16 13.52 -18.43
CA THR A 462 -7.19 12.44 -18.21
C THR A 462 -7.84 11.07 -18.37
N GLU A 463 -9.05 10.85 -17.85
CA GLU A 463 -9.77 9.58 -17.94
C GLU A 463 -10.14 9.23 -19.39
N ALA A 464 -10.75 10.16 -20.12
CA ALA A 464 -11.09 9.95 -21.54
C ALA A 464 -9.83 9.74 -22.39
N ASN A 465 -8.74 10.49 -22.12
CA ASN A 465 -7.47 10.33 -22.81
C ASN A 465 -6.78 9.02 -22.46
N PHE A 466 -6.82 8.60 -21.20
CA PHE A 466 -6.35 7.28 -20.76
C PHE A 466 -7.10 6.18 -21.51
N THR A 467 -8.41 6.23 -21.53
CA THR A 467 -9.25 5.25 -22.25
C THR A 467 -8.90 5.21 -23.74
N ALA A 468 -8.74 6.37 -24.37
CA ALA A 468 -8.41 6.45 -25.80
C ALA A 468 -7.00 5.92 -26.12
N HIS A 469 -5.98 6.31 -25.33
CA HIS A 469 -4.59 6.09 -25.71
C HIS A 469 -3.96 4.87 -25.05
N PHE A 470 -4.35 4.54 -23.83
CA PHE A 470 -3.89 3.33 -23.15
C PHE A 470 -4.77 2.12 -23.46
N LEU A 471 -6.08 2.29 -23.55
CA LEU A 471 -7.00 1.16 -23.74
C LEU A 471 -7.52 1.02 -25.20
N GLY A 472 -7.36 2.07 -26.02
CA GLY A 472 -7.83 2.04 -27.40
C GLY A 472 -9.36 1.94 -27.51
N SER A 473 -10.08 2.62 -26.62
CA SER A 473 -11.54 2.71 -26.54
C SER A 473 -11.97 4.16 -26.35
N LEU A 474 -13.21 4.49 -26.68
CA LEU A 474 -13.83 5.79 -26.39
C LEU A 474 -14.99 5.69 -25.40
N SER A 475 -15.08 4.59 -24.65
CA SER A 475 -16.13 4.40 -23.64
C SER A 475 -15.83 5.26 -22.41
N ASP A 476 -16.79 6.05 -21.98
CA ASP A 476 -16.69 6.90 -20.78
C ASP A 476 -16.93 6.09 -19.48
N GLU A 477 -17.42 4.85 -19.58
CA GLU A 477 -17.79 4.02 -18.41
C GLU A 477 -16.57 3.29 -17.83
N ILE A 478 -15.53 3.00 -18.63
CA ILE A 478 -14.42 2.14 -18.22
C ILE A 478 -13.69 2.69 -17.00
N CYS A 479 -13.34 3.97 -16.98
CA CYS A 479 -12.65 4.58 -15.84
C CYS A 479 -13.54 4.61 -14.59
N GLN A 480 -14.87 4.75 -14.76
CA GLN A 480 -15.82 4.68 -13.64
C GLN A 480 -15.83 3.28 -12.99
N HIS A 481 -15.81 2.21 -13.81
CA HIS A 481 -15.72 0.85 -13.29
C HIS A 481 -14.36 0.59 -12.59
N LEU A 482 -13.25 1.11 -13.11
CA LEU A 482 -11.95 1.02 -12.44
C LEU A 482 -11.92 1.81 -11.12
N ASP A 483 -12.58 2.97 -11.05
CA ASP A 483 -12.76 3.74 -9.82
C ASP A 483 -13.64 2.99 -8.81
N GLU A 484 -14.68 2.28 -9.27
CA GLU A 484 -15.54 1.48 -8.40
C GLU A 484 -14.78 0.33 -7.73
N ILE A 485 -13.80 -0.30 -8.40
CA ILE A 485 -12.90 -1.26 -7.76
C ILE A 485 -12.19 -0.60 -6.58
N SER A 486 -11.66 0.62 -6.77
CA SER A 486 -10.98 1.39 -5.73
C SER A 486 -11.90 1.70 -4.53
N GLU A 487 -13.18 1.99 -4.78
CA GLU A 487 -14.15 2.25 -3.72
C GLU A 487 -14.40 1.03 -2.82
N TRP A 488 -14.44 -0.17 -3.37
CA TRP A 488 -14.53 -1.40 -2.59
C TRP A 488 -13.20 -1.79 -1.96
N SER A 489 -12.07 -1.53 -2.64
CA SER A 489 -10.73 -1.81 -2.13
C SER A 489 -10.39 -1.03 -0.85
N LYS A 490 -11.01 0.12 -0.59
CA LYS A 490 -10.75 0.89 0.65
C LYS A 490 -11.30 0.25 1.93
N ILE A 491 -12.18 -0.75 1.81
CA ILE A 491 -12.74 -1.47 2.96
C ILE A 491 -11.71 -2.51 3.44
N ASP A 492 -11.16 -2.32 4.63
CA ASP A 492 -10.04 -3.09 5.16
C ASP A 492 -10.26 -4.61 5.14
N GLY A 493 -11.40 -5.09 5.63
CA GLY A 493 -11.74 -6.52 5.63
C GLY A 493 -12.04 -7.14 4.27
N ILE A 494 -11.92 -6.38 3.17
CA ILE A 494 -12.19 -6.82 1.80
C ILE A 494 -11.01 -6.54 0.87
N GLY A 495 -10.46 -5.30 0.90
CA GLY A 495 -9.52 -4.82 -0.10
C GLY A 495 -8.04 -4.85 0.32
N LYS A 496 -7.72 -5.00 1.62
CA LYS A 496 -6.34 -5.19 2.05
C LYS A 496 -5.80 -6.57 1.67
N PHE A 497 -4.52 -6.67 1.42
CA PHE A 497 -3.86 -7.96 1.22
C PHE A 497 -4.02 -8.87 2.45
N SER A 498 -3.86 -8.32 3.65
CA SER A 498 -4.06 -9.06 4.91
C SER A 498 -5.48 -9.58 5.11
N ALA A 499 -6.49 -8.95 4.50
CA ALA A 499 -7.88 -9.42 4.63
C ALA A 499 -8.05 -10.88 4.22
N MET A 500 -7.32 -11.34 3.21
CA MET A 500 -7.44 -12.72 2.72
C MET A 500 -6.92 -13.74 3.73
N THR A 501 -5.88 -13.40 4.48
CA THR A 501 -5.19 -14.30 5.43
C THR A 501 -5.69 -14.18 6.85
N GLU A 502 -6.73 -13.37 7.11
CA GLU A 502 -7.36 -13.34 8.43
C GLU A 502 -7.96 -14.71 8.77
N PRO A 503 -7.72 -15.27 9.97
CA PRO A 503 -8.25 -16.57 10.36
C PRO A 503 -9.79 -16.63 10.36
N MET A 504 -10.36 -17.78 10.02
CA MET A 504 -11.80 -18.03 10.11
C MET A 504 -12.29 -18.04 11.56
N VAL A 505 -11.45 -18.46 12.47
CA VAL A 505 -11.69 -18.57 13.91
C VAL A 505 -10.48 -18.01 14.68
N PRO A 506 -10.64 -17.53 15.91
CA PRO A 506 -11.86 -17.51 16.76
C PRO A 506 -12.92 -16.52 16.25
N PHE A 507 -14.14 -16.68 16.76
CA PHE A 507 -15.27 -15.82 16.39
C PHE A 507 -15.32 -14.56 17.27
N TYR A 508 -14.66 -13.48 16.83
CA TYR A 508 -14.76 -12.21 17.54
C TYR A 508 -16.10 -11.52 17.24
N PRO A 509 -16.84 -11.01 18.26
CA PRO A 509 -18.13 -10.32 18.05
C PRO A 509 -18.05 -9.18 17.05
N ALA A 510 -16.91 -8.49 16.97
CA ALA A 510 -16.65 -7.45 15.98
C ALA A 510 -16.72 -7.92 14.53
N LEU A 511 -16.36 -9.17 14.27
CA LEU A 511 -16.26 -9.75 12.92
C LEU A 511 -17.50 -10.56 12.50
N VAL A 512 -18.44 -10.82 13.43
CA VAL A 512 -19.60 -11.71 13.17
C VAL A 512 -20.94 -11.03 13.45
N ASN A 513 -20.98 -9.71 13.58
CA ASN A 513 -22.20 -8.95 13.83
C ASN A 513 -23.02 -8.66 12.56
N ASP A 514 -24.26 -8.20 12.76
CA ASP A 514 -25.20 -7.93 11.66
C ASP A 514 -24.72 -6.81 10.72
N SER A 515 -23.98 -5.83 11.21
CA SER A 515 -23.42 -4.75 10.38
C SER A 515 -22.37 -5.27 9.41
N ILE A 516 -21.45 -6.11 9.89
CA ILE A 516 -20.43 -6.79 9.07
C ILE A 516 -21.10 -7.69 8.04
N LYS A 517 -22.10 -8.46 8.46
CA LYS A 517 -22.88 -9.31 7.56
C LYS A 517 -23.54 -8.49 6.44
N ALA A 518 -24.24 -7.41 6.79
CA ALA A 518 -24.92 -6.54 5.83
C ALA A 518 -23.94 -5.86 4.86
N LEU A 519 -22.77 -5.40 5.35
CA LEU A 519 -21.72 -4.83 4.52
C LEU A 519 -21.22 -5.84 3.48
N ASN A 520 -20.88 -7.05 3.91
CA ASN A 520 -20.33 -8.07 3.03
C ASN A 520 -21.37 -8.63 2.03
N GLN A 521 -22.65 -8.67 2.40
CA GLN A 521 -23.74 -8.98 1.46
C GLN A 521 -23.82 -7.93 0.34
N ARG A 522 -23.77 -6.64 0.69
CA ARG A 522 -23.77 -5.56 -0.31
C ARG A 522 -22.54 -5.65 -1.20
N ALA A 523 -21.35 -5.88 -0.62
CA ALA A 523 -20.10 -6.02 -1.35
C ALA A 523 -20.19 -7.19 -2.35
N SER A 524 -20.62 -8.37 -1.92
CA SER A 524 -20.73 -9.55 -2.79
C SER A 524 -21.66 -9.30 -3.99
N VAL A 525 -22.78 -8.62 -3.79
CA VAL A 525 -23.72 -8.28 -4.87
C VAL A 525 -23.12 -7.24 -5.82
N ALA A 526 -22.58 -6.15 -5.29
CA ALA A 526 -22.00 -5.05 -6.10
C ALA A 526 -20.80 -5.53 -6.93
N LEU A 527 -19.88 -6.27 -6.30
CA LEU A 527 -18.72 -6.82 -6.99
C LEU A 527 -19.12 -7.80 -8.11
N SER A 528 -20.21 -8.56 -7.94
CA SER A 528 -20.73 -9.43 -9.02
C SER A 528 -21.33 -8.64 -10.19
N VAL A 529 -21.85 -7.45 -9.96
CA VAL A 529 -22.28 -6.54 -11.04
C VAL A 529 -21.06 -5.94 -11.74
N LEU A 530 -20.09 -5.49 -10.97
CA LEU A 530 -18.85 -4.90 -11.47
C LEU A 530 -18.02 -5.90 -12.30
N GLU A 531 -17.95 -7.15 -11.89
CA GLU A 531 -17.33 -8.24 -12.65
C GLU A 531 -17.89 -8.33 -14.08
N LYS A 532 -19.23 -8.31 -14.23
CA LYS A 532 -19.87 -8.36 -15.54
C LYS A 532 -19.57 -7.13 -16.38
N ALA A 533 -19.51 -5.95 -15.76
CA ALA A 533 -19.13 -4.71 -16.42
C ALA A 533 -17.70 -4.80 -16.95
N LEU A 534 -16.74 -5.22 -16.13
CA LEU A 534 -15.32 -5.37 -16.52
C LEU A 534 -15.12 -6.41 -17.63
N ILE A 535 -15.86 -7.53 -17.61
CA ILE A 535 -15.86 -8.51 -18.70
C ILE A 535 -16.34 -7.88 -20.02
N ASN A 536 -17.33 -7.01 -19.95
CA ASN A 536 -17.83 -6.28 -21.11
C ASN A 536 -16.84 -5.22 -21.58
N ASP A 537 -16.24 -4.47 -20.69
CA ASP A 537 -15.20 -3.46 -20.98
C ASP A 537 -13.99 -4.08 -21.66
N LYS A 538 -13.54 -5.23 -21.18
CA LYS A 538 -12.44 -6.00 -21.79
C LYS A 538 -12.66 -6.29 -23.26
N LYS A 539 -13.92 -6.49 -23.69
CA LYS A 539 -14.26 -6.72 -25.12
C LYS A 539 -14.19 -5.45 -25.96
N GLN A 540 -14.34 -4.28 -25.32
CA GLN A 540 -14.37 -2.99 -26.01
C GLN A 540 -12.98 -2.37 -26.19
N VAL A 541 -12.00 -2.81 -25.41
CA VAL A 541 -10.63 -2.28 -25.47
C VAL A 541 -9.78 -3.00 -26.53
N LYS A 542 -8.79 -2.29 -27.07
CA LYS A 542 -7.88 -2.81 -28.12
C LYS A 542 -6.41 -2.86 -27.67
N LYS A 543 -6.10 -2.27 -26.50
CA LYS A 543 -4.76 -2.23 -25.89
C LYS A 543 -4.89 -2.57 -24.41
N ASN A 544 -3.82 -3.09 -23.82
CA ASN A 544 -3.73 -3.39 -22.38
C ASN A 544 -4.94 -4.17 -21.85
N THR A 545 -5.41 -5.16 -22.61
CA THR A 545 -6.51 -6.03 -22.21
C THR A 545 -6.20 -6.81 -20.95
N ASP A 546 -4.92 -6.98 -20.64
CA ASP A 546 -4.36 -7.60 -19.45
C ASP A 546 -4.64 -6.77 -18.18
N LEU A 547 -4.78 -5.45 -18.26
CA LEU A 547 -5.26 -4.63 -17.14
C LEU A 547 -6.60 -5.16 -16.59
N PHE A 548 -7.46 -5.66 -17.47
CA PHE A 548 -8.75 -6.23 -17.07
C PHE A 548 -8.61 -7.64 -16.46
N ASP A 549 -7.55 -8.38 -16.75
CA ASP A 549 -7.23 -9.60 -15.99
C ASP A 549 -6.85 -9.24 -14.54
N ASN A 550 -6.03 -8.21 -14.34
CA ASN A 550 -5.72 -7.69 -13.01
C ASN A 550 -6.96 -7.15 -12.29
N ALA A 551 -7.81 -6.38 -12.99
CA ALA A 551 -9.06 -5.83 -12.43
C ALA A 551 -10.05 -6.92 -12.02
N LEU A 552 -10.22 -7.95 -12.83
CA LEU A 552 -11.06 -9.11 -12.52
C LEU A 552 -10.50 -9.90 -11.34
N TYR A 553 -9.19 -10.17 -11.33
CA TYR A 553 -8.56 -10.79 -10.17
C TYR A 553 -8.80 -10.00 -8.88
N ALA A 554 -8.65 -8.67 -8.91
CA ALA A 554 -8.91 -7.81 -7.76
C ALA A 554 -10.36 -7.92 -7.27
N VAL A 555 -11.32 -7.90 -8.20
CA VAL A 555 -12.75 -8.07 -7.89
C VAL A 555 -13.03 -9.45 -7.32
N HIS A 556 -12.50 -10.53 -7.92
CA HIS A 556 -12.69 -11.90 -7.45
C HIS A 556 -12.06 -12.11 -6.06
N ARG A 557 -10.89 -11.55 -5.80
CA ARG A 557 -10.28 -11.60 -4.46
C ARG A 557 -11.14 -10.88 -3.42
N MET A 558 -11.65 -9.70 -3.74
CA MET A 558 -12.55 -8.95 -2.85
C MET A 558 -13.89 -9.68 -2.63
N GLN A 559 -14.45 -10.31 -3.66
CA GLN A 559 -15.63 -11.18 -3.53
C GLN A 559 -15.36 -12.37 -2.61
N TRP A 560 -14.19 -13.00 -2.79
CA TRP A 560 -13.78 -14.10 -1.93
C TRP A 560 -13.68 -13.66 -0.47
N CYS A 561 -13.04 -12.51 -0.18
CA CYS A 561 -12.96 -11.96 1.17
C CYS A 561 -14.36 -11.65 1.75
N ALA A 562 -15.25 -11.05 0.97
CA ALA A 562 -16.62 -10.78 1.39
C ALA A 562 -17.38 -12.07 1.71
N ASN A 563 -17.27 -13.09 0.86
CA ASN A 563 -17.90 -14.39 1.07
C ASN A 563 -17.30 -15.15 2.26
N ARG A 564 -15.98 -15.03 2.49
CA ARG A 564 -15.32 -15.54 3.69
C ARG A 564 -15.92 -14.91 4.95
N ASN A 565 -16.10 -13.60 4.98
CA ASN A 565 -16.69 -12.90 6.12
C ASN A 565 -18.15 -13.35 6.35
N LEU A 566 -18.92 -13.57 5.28
CA LEU A 566 -20.27 -14.14 5.38
C LEU A 566 -20.26 -15.59 5.91
N THR A 567 -19.30 -16.38 5.46
CA THR A 567 -19.12 -17.77 5.93
C THR A 567 -18.74 -17.78 7.41
N ARG A 568 -17.87 -16.88 7.86
CA ARG A 568 -17.52 -16.70 9.29
C ARG A 568 -18.77 -16.39 10.12
N CYS A 569 -19.65 -15.49 9.67
CA CYS A 569 -20.93 -15.21 10.34
C CYS A 569 -21.85 -16.45 10.40
N GLN A 570 -21.89 -17.24 9.34
CA GLN A 570 -22.70 -18.48 9.32
C GLN A 570 -22.09 -19.57 10.23
N LEU A 571 -20.76 -19.72 10.25
CA LEU A 571 -20.06 -20.65 11.15
C LEU A 571 -20.29 -20.28 12.62
N PHE A 572 -20.23 -19.00 12.97
CA PHE A 572 -20.55 -18.52 14.31
C PHE A 572 -21.99 -18.86 14.72
N ARG A 573 -22.93 -18.70 13.78
CA ARG A 573 -24.33 -19.12 14.01
C ARG A 573 -24.43 -20.62 14.23
N THR A 574 -23.77 -21.42 13.41
CA THR A 574 -23.78 -22.90 13.55
C THR A 574 -23.10 -23.35 14.84
N TYR A 575 -22.02 -22.69 15.23
CA TYR A 575 -21.33 -22.93 16.50
C TYR A 575 -22.23 -22.74 17.73
N ASN A 576 -23.15 -21.75 17.68
CA ASN A 576 -24.12 -21.49 18.76
C ASN A 576 -25.41 -22.31 18.62
N ASP A 577 -25.78 -22.73 17.41
CA ASP A 577 -26.97 -23.53 17.10
C ASP A 577 -26.64 -24.56 15.99
N PRO A 578 -26.07 -25.71 16.33
CA PRO A 578 -25.70 -26.75 15.38
C PRO A 578 -26.89 -27.53 14.83
N SER A 579 -27.96 -26.83 14.43
CA SER A 579 -29.12 -27.46 13.75
C SER A 579 -28.71 -27.97 12.36
N ASN A 580 -29.37 -29.00 11.87
CA ASN A 580 -29.08 -29.61 10.58
C ASN A 580 -29.11 -28.59 9.43
N VAL A 581 -29.99 -27.57 9.47
CA VAL A 581 -30.10 -26.52 8.46
C VAL A 581 -28.82 -25.63 8.49
N ASN A 582 -28.37 -25.24 9.68
CA ASN A 582 -27.15 -24.42 9.83
C ASN A 582 -25.90 -25.18 9.40
N ILE A 583 -25.79 -26.47 9.75
CA ILE A 583 -24.68 -27.33 9.37
C ILE A 583 -24.56 -27.44 7.85
N VAL A 584 -25.66 -27.79 7.17
CA VAL A 584 -25.69 -27.94 5.71
C VAL A 584 -25.31 -26.66 5.00
N GLU A 585 -25.82 -25.53 5.47
CA GLU A 585 -25.49 -24.23 4.88
C GLU A 585 -24.01 -23.87 5.08
N SER A 586 -23.45 -24.10 6.27
CA SER A 586 -22.03 -23.87 6.56
C SER A 586 -21.12 -24.71 5.68
N GLN A 587 -21.43 -26.00 5.55
CA GLN A 587 -20.66 -26.92 4.70
C GLN A 587 -20.71 -26.49 3.23
N ARG A 588 -21.87 -26.08 2.72
CA ARG A 588 -22.02 -25.51 1.37
C ARG A 588 -21.12 -24.30 1.17
N MET A 589 -21.15 -23.34 2.12
CA MET A 589 -20.36 -22.11 2.03
C MET A 589 -18.85 -22.39 2.10
N ILE A 590 -18.39 -23.31 2.95
CA ILE A 590 -16.98 -23.75 2.99
C ILE A 590 -16.56 -24.35 1.64
N GLN A 591 -17.39 -25.21 1.07
CA GLN A 591 -17.11 -25.83 -0.22
C GLN A 591 -16.99 -24.81 -1.34
N GLU A 592 -17.86 -23.79 -1.36
CA GLU A 592 -17.83 -22.71 -2.33
C GLU A 592 -16.55 -21.86 -2.16
N LEU A 593 -16.18 -21.52 -0.91
CA LEU A 593 -14.94 -20.80 -0.63
C LEU A 593 -13.71 -21.57 -1.09
N THR A 594 -13.65 -22.88 -0.81
CA THR A 594 -12.53 -23.72 -1.22
C THR A 594 -12.39 -23.80 -2.73
N SER A 595 -13.53 -23.98 -3.43
CA SER A 595 -13.54 -24.03 -4.89
C SER A 595 -13.09 -22.72 -5.53
N THR A 596 -13.64 -21.60 -5.05
CA THR A 596 -13.28 -20.26 -5.56
C THR A 596 -11.87 -19.86 -5.22
N LEU A 597 -11.33 -20.26 -4.06
CA LEU A 597 -9.91 -20.04 -3.68
C LEU A 597 -8.96 -20.68 -4.68
N HIS A 598 -9.25 -21.89 -5.12
CA HIS A 598 -8.43 -22.60 -6.09
C HIS A 598 -8.37 -21.88 -7.45
N GLU A 599 -9.50 -21.38 -7.93
CA GLU A 599 -9.53 -20.58 -9.16
C GLU A 599 -8.81 -19.23 -8.98
N LEU A 600 -9.01 -18.56 -7.85
CA LEU A 600 -8.35 -17.30 -7.52
C LEU A 600 -6.82 -17.44 -7.49
N LYS A 601 -6.30 -18.55 -6.94
CA LYS A 601 -4.87 -18.89 -6.98
C LYS A 601 -4.34 -18.97 -8.43
N LYS A 602 -5.08 -19.62 -9.33
CA LYS A 602 -4.70 -19.72 -10.75
C LYS A 602 -4.70 -18.35 -11.43
N GLU A 603 -5.68 -17.51 -11.14
CA GLU A 603 -5.76 -16.16 -11.66
C GLU A 603 -4.56 -15.32 -11.18
N TYR A 604 -4.22 -15.39 -9.89
CA TYR A 604 -3.05 -14.70 -9.34
C TYR A 604 -1.76 -15.11 -10.03
N VAL A 605 -1.51 -16.41 -10.16
CA VAL A 605 -0.34 -16.93 -10.88
C VAL A 605 -0.29 -16.42 -12.33
N LYS A 606 -1.44 -16.32 -13.00
CA LYS A 606 -1.52 -15.82 -14.38
C LYS A 606 -1.13 -14.35 -14.46
N VAL A 607 -1.71 -13.48 -13.61
CA VAL A 607 -1.43 -12.04 -13.65
C VAL A 607 -0.01 -11.73 -13.15
N TRP A 608 0.50 -12.46 -12.17
CA TRP A 608 1.89 -12.35 -11.75
C TRP A 608 2.87 -12.66 -12.88
N ASN A 609 2.73 -13.81 -13.55
CA ASN A 609 3.62 -14.22 -14.64
C ASN A 609 3.53 -13.33 -15.88
N PHE A 610 2.50 -12.51 -16.01
CA PHE A 610 2.39 -11.52 -17.08
C PHE A 610 3.40 -10.38 -16.92
N GLU A 611 3.65 -9.93 -15.68
CA GLU A 611 4.46 -8.75 -15.43
C GLU A 611 5.75 -9.02 -14.67
N SER A 612 5.78 -10.06 -13.82
CA SER A 612 6.87 -10.32 -12.89
C SER A 612 7.65 -11.59 -13.20
N ARG A 613 8.88 -11.65 -12.69
CA ARG A 613 9.71 -12.87 -12.64
C ARG A 613 9.17 -13.86 -11.61
N PRO A 614 9.60 -15.14 -11.59
CA PRO A 614 9.15 -16.13 -10.64
C PRO A 614 9.44 -15.82 -9.16
N TYR A 615 10.44 -14.99 -8.89
CA TYR A 615 10.84 -14.61 -7.53
C TYR A 615 9.64 -14.14 -6.70
N TRP A 616 9.52 -14.61 -5.46
CA TRP A 616 8.48 -14.29 -4.49
C TRP A 616 7.07 -14.86 -4.77
N LEU A 617 6.84 -15.43 -5.94
CA LEU A 617 5.55 -16.02 -6.29
C LEU A 617 5.18 -17.18 -5.37
N ASP A 618 6.15 -18.02 -5.00
CA ASP A 618 5.96 -19.16 -4.09
C ASP A 618 5.53 -18.71 -2.69
N VAL A 619 6.09 -17.61 -2.18
CA VAL A 619 5.71 -17.00 -0.90
C VAL A 619 4.23 -16.60 -0.92
N ASN A 620 3.79 -15.95 -2.00
CA ASN A 620 2.40 -15.52 -2.14
C ASN A 620 1.44 -16.69 -2.38
N VAL A 621 1.84 -17.66 -3.20
CA VAL A 621 1.02 -18.85 -3.50
C VAL A 621 0.83 -19.71 -2.26
N LYS A 622 1.83 -19.79 -1.39
CA LYS A 622 1.71 -20.50 -0.10
C LYS A 622 0.56 -19.98 0.76
N LYS A 623 0.27 -18.67 0.73
CA LYS A 623 -0.87 -18.10 1.47
C LYS A 623 -2.21 -18.76 1.08
N TYR A 624 -2.42 -19.04 -0.20
CA TYR A 624 -3.61 -19.74 -0.69
C TYR A 624 -3.66 -21.20 -0.21
N ASP A 625 -2.51 -21.87 -0.17
CA ASP A 625 -2.42 -23.25 0.31
C ASP A 625 -2.69 -23.33 1.81
N ASP A 626 -2.14 -22.40 2.59
CA ASP A 626 -2.37 -22.31 4.02
C ASP A 626 -3.86 -22.09 4.35
N ILE A 627 -4.53 -21.19 3.60
CA ILE A 627 -5.98 -20.95 3.73
C ILE A 627 -6.77 -22.21 3.35
N ALA A 628 -6.37 -22.92 2.30
CA ALA A 628 -7.06 -24.16 1.89
C ALA A 628 -6.97 -25.23 2.99
N ILE A 629 -5.82 -25.33 3.66
CA ILE A 629 -5.62 -26.22 4.81
C ILE A 629 -6.52 -25.79 5.96
N GLU A 630 -6.56 -24.50 6.30
CA GLU A 630 -7.46 -23.99 7.35
C GLU A 630 -8.91 -24.37 7.08
N LEU A 631 -9.41 -24.11 5.86
CA LEU A 631 -10.79 -24.43 5.49
C LEU A 631 -11.11 -25.94 5.61
N GLN A 632 -10.17 -26.82 5.29
CA GLN A 632 -10.32 -28.26 5.46
C GLN A 632 -10.34 -28.69 6.93
N GLN A 633 -9.61 -27.98 7.78
CA GLN A 633 -9.50 -28.30 9.20
C GLN A 633 -10.69 -27.80 10.03
N LEU A 634 -11.47 -26.83 9.55
CA LEU A 634 -12.59 -26.23 10.30
C LEU A 634 -13.59 -27.25 10.83
N GLU A 635 -13.84 -28.34 10.10
CA GLU A 635 -14.76 -29.40 10.52
C GLU A 635 -14.26 -30.18 11.74
N TYR A 636 -12.95 -30.31 11.89
CA TYR A 636 -12.29 -31.09 12.92
C TYR A 636 -11.71 -30.22 14.06
N LEU A 637 -11.76 -28.89 13.94
CA LEU A 637 -11.13 -28.00 14.90
C LEU A 637 -11.89 -27.99 16.23
N PRO A 638 -11.28 -28.41 17.34
CA PRO A 638 -11.90 -28.33 18.65
C PRO A 638 -11.73 -26.94 19.25
N PHE A 639 -12.73 -26.44 19.92
CA PHE A 639 -12.71 -25.20 20.71
C PHE A 639 -12.61 -25.58 22.19
N ILE A 640 -11.75 -24.85 22.90
CA ILE A 640 -11.52 -24.98 24.34
C ILE A 640 -12.07 -23.73 25.01
N GLU A 641 -13.25 -23.82 25.61
CA GLU A 641 -13.93 -22.67 26.21
C GLU A 641 -13.95 -22.75 27.73
N PRO A 642 -13.68 -21.61 28.43
CA PRO A 642 -13.94 -21.53 29.85
C PRO A 642 -15.44 -21.66 30.10
N ALA A 643 -15.80 -22.41 31.13
CA ALA A 643 -17.18 -22.61 31.54
C ALA A 643 -17.27 -22.70 33.07
N THR A 644 -18.49 -22.73 33.61
CA THR A 644 -18.75 -22.95 35.02
C THR A 644 -19.80 -24.03 35.20
N ASP A 645 -19.63 -24.84 36.23
CA ASP A 645 -20.67 -25.79 36.63
C ASP A 645 -21.82 -25.12 37.40
N SER A 646 -22.82 -25.89 37.81
CA SER A 646 -23.98 -25.41 38.56
C SER A 646 -23.63 -24.86 39.96
N GLU A 647 -22.48 -25.23 40.49
CA GLU A 647 -21.94 -24.75 41.78
C GLU A 647 -21.00 -23.54 41.58
N GLY A 648 -20.72 -23.15 40.32
CA GLY A 648 -19.85 -22.06 39.92
C GLY A 648 -18.38 -22.43 40.02
N ASN A 649 -18.01 -23.70 39.95
CA ASN A 649 -16.62 -24.09 39.83
C ASN A 649 -16.16 -23.92 38.36
N ALA A 650 -14.89 -23.52 38.21
CA ALA A 650 -14.29 -23.39 36.89
C ALA A 650 -14.20 -24.74 36.16
N THR A 651 -14.70 -24.76 34.97
CA THR A 651 -14.65 -25.94 34.07
C THR A 651 -14.22 -25.54 32.70
N VAL A 652 -13.88 -26.50 31.87
CA VAL A 652 -13.61 -26.35 30.44
C VAL A 652 -14.62 -27.12 29.63
N ALA A 653 -15.26 -26.44 28.70
CA ALA A 653 -16.11 -27.08 27.70
C ALA A 653 -15.31 -27.27 26.39
N LEU A 654 -15.47 -28.43 25.77
CA LEU A 654 -14.89 -28.74 24.47
C LEU A 654 -16.00 -28.94 23.45
N LYS A 655 -15.92 -28.30 22.29
CA LYS A 655 -16.88 -28.50 21.20
C LYS A 655 -16.26 -28.23 19.84
N THR A 656 -16.85 -28.78 18.78
CA THR A 656 -16.54 -28.42 17.38
C THR A 656 -17.65 -27.53 16.83
N ILE A 657 -17.42 -26.89 15.68
CA ILE A 657 -18.44 -26.05 15.03
C ILE A 657 -19.73 -26.83 14.75
N PHE A 658 -19.61 -28.07 14.31
CA PHE A 658 -20.76 -28.90 13.91
C PHE A 658 -21.28 -29.83 15.02
N GLY A 659 -20.53 -29.97 16.12
CA GLY A 659 -20.93 -30.77 17.27
C GLY A 659 -20.97 -32.29 17.06
N ASP A 660 -20.45 -32.82 15.96
CA ASP A 660 -20.55 -34.21 15.51
C ASP A 660 -19.26 -35.01 15.62
N LYS A 661 -18.14 -34.36 15.96
CA LYS A 661 -16.83 -35.03 16.05
C LYS A 661 -16.52 -35.49 17.46
N GLU A 662 -15.84 -36.61 17.56
CA GLU A 662 -15.29 -37.11 18.82
C GLU A 662 -14.04 -36.31 19.18
N ILE A 663 -14.04 -35.72 20.37
CA ILE A 663 -12.94 -34.86 20.85
C ILE A 663 -12.14 -35.64 21.91
N HIS A 664 -10.87 -35.85 21.64
CA HIS A 664 -9.90 -36.37 22.62
C HIS A 664 -9.18 -35.21 23.31
N TYR A 665 -8.81 -35.36 24.57
CA TYR A 665 -8.14 -34.31 25.32
C TYR A 665 -7.18 -34.76 26.39
N THR A 666 -6.23 -33.88 26.75
CA THR A 666 -5.33 -34.00 27.91
C THR A 666 -5.38 -32.68 28.74
N VAL A 667 -5.04 -32.77 30.03
CA VAL A 667 -4.95 -31.61 30.94
C VAL A 667 -3.56 -31.47 31.58
N ASP A 668 -2.61 -32.26 31.11
CA ASP A 668 -1.23 -32.26 31.60
C ASP A 668 -0.21 -31.73 30.59
N GLY A 669 -0.72 -31.17 29.48
CA GLY A 669 0.09 -30.58 28.43
C GLY A 669 0.72 -31.56 27.45
N LYS A 670 0.48 -32.84 27.59
CA LYS A 670 0.94 -33.84 26.60
C LYS A 670 0.16 -33.72 25.30
N ASP A 671 0.80 -34.06 24.21
CA ASP A 671 0.12 -34.14 22.92
C ASP A 671 -0.98 -35.18 22.93
N VAL A 672 -2.10 -34.86 22.31
CA VAL A 672 -3.29 -35.71 22.30
C VAL A 672 -3.16 -36.81 21.26
N THR A 673 -3.50 -38.02 21.67
CA THR A 673 -3.55 -39.22 20.81
C THR A 673 -4.97 -39.80 20.77
N ALA A 674 -5.26 -40.66 19.82
CA ALA A 674 -6.54 -41.34 19.70
C ALA A 674 -6.85 -42.29 20.89
N ASN A 675 -5.88 -42.55 21.78
CA ASN A 675 -6.06 -43.36 22.99
C ASN A 675 -6.34 -42.53 24.25
N ASP A 676 -6.28 -41.19 24.16
CA ASP A 676 -6.53 -40.33 25.29
C ASP A 676 -8.03 -40.17 25.59
N SER A 677 -8.34 -39.50 26.69
CA SER A 677 -9.72 -39.34 27.16
C SER A 677 -10.62 -38.72 26.15
N ILE A 678 -11.79 -39.33 25.93
CA ILE A 678 -12.83 -38.75 25.07
C ILE A 678 -13.68 -37.77 25.90
N TYR A 679 -13.90 -36.59 25.39
CA TYR A 679 -14.73 -35.57 26.02
C TYR A 679 -16.22 -36.00 26.01
N LYS A 680 -16.85 -35.98 27.19
CA LYS A 680 -18.27 -36.29 27.37
C LYS A 680 -19.03 -35.22 28.19
N GLN A 681 -18.32 -34.50 29.04
CA GLN A 681 -18.89 -33.45 29.92
C GLN A 681 -17.79 -32.44 30.26
N PRO A 682 -18.15 -31.26 30.75
CA PRO A 682 -17.16 -30.24 31.15
C PRO A 682 -16.11 -30.77 32.12
N VAL A 683 -14.86 -30.44 31.86
CA VAL A 683 -13.70 -30.88 32.64
C VAL A 683 -13.48 -29.88 33.78
N VAL A 684 -13.54 -30.33 35.03
CA VAL A 684 -13.30 -29.47 36.19
C VAL A 684 -11.83 -29.07 36.30
N LEU A 685 -11.57 -27.79 36.48
CA LEU A 685 -10.23 -27.26 36.73
C LEU A 685 -10.01 -27.14 38.22
N GLU A 686 -8.92 -27.69 38.76
CA GLU A 686 -8.53 -27.64 40.18
C GLU A 686 -7.16 -26.97 40.38
N ARG A 687 -6.42 -26.70 39.30
CA ARG A 687 -5.08 -26.15 39.32
C ARG A 687 -4.75 -25.54 37.95
N PRO A 688 -3.74 -24.66 37.85
CA PRO A 688 -3.24 -24.22 36.55
C PRO A 688 -2.86 -25.43 35.67
N CYS A 689 -3.30 -25.43 34.43
CA CYS A 689 -3.08 -26.54 33.49
C CYS A 689 -3.08 -26.09 32.03
N LEU A 690 -2.38 -26.83 31.18
CA LEU A 690 -2.48 -26.74 29.73
C LEU A 690 -3.45 -27.81 29.25
N VAL A 691 -4.60 -27.37 28.76
CA VAL A 691 -5.59 -28.27 28.13
C VAL A 691 -5.24 -28.33 26.64
N LYS A 692 -5.09 -29.56 26.14
CA LYS A 692 -4.97 -29.84 24.70
C LYS A 692 -6.17 -30.67 24.26
N ALA A 693 -6.74 -30.36 23.11
CA ALA A 693 -7.85 -31.10 22.52
C ALA A 693 -7.54 -31.40 21.04
N ALA A 694 -8.00 -32.56 20.58
CA ALA A 694 -7.86 -32.95 19.17
C ALA A 694 -9.09 -33.71 18.67
N CYS A 695 -9.45 -33.46 17.41
CA CYS A 695 -10.22 -34.39 16.61
C CYS A 695 -9.33 -34.98 15.53
N PHE A 696 -9.64 -36.18 15.10
CA PHE A 696 -8.86 -36.89 14.07
C PHE A 696 -9.60 -36.84 12.74
N ASN A 697 -8.91 -36.38 11.69
CA ASN A 697 -9.50 -36.34 10.34
C ASN A 697 -9.62 -37.74 9.73
N ASP A 698 -10.17 -37.82 8.52
CA ASP A 698 -10.41 -39.11 7.83
C ASP A 698 -9.11 -39.89 7.51
N LEU A 699 -7.95 -39.22 7.57
CA LEU A 699 -6.63 -39.83 7.41
C LEU A 699 -6.04 -40.26 8.74
N GLY A 700 -6.70 -40.01 9.86
CA GLY A 700 -6.23 -40.27 11.21
C GLY A 700 -5.23 -39.24 11.73
N GLU A 701 -5.11 -38.08 11.08
CA GLU A 701 -4.22 -37.01 11.50
C GLU A 701 -4.95 -36.08 12.49
N PRO A 702 -4.28 -35.69 13.60
CA PRO A 702 -4.91 -34.83 14.60
C PRO A 702 -5.01 -33.37 14.13
N VAL A 703 -6.18 -32.77 14.31
CA VAL A 703 -6.41 -31.32 14.28
C VAL A 703 -6.51 -30.85 15.72
N CYS A 704 -5.49 -30.14 16.19
CA CYS A 704 -5.27 -29.84 17.60
C CYS A 704 -5.52 -28.36 17.92
N THR A 705 -5.99 -28.14 19.15
CA THR A 705 -6.02 -26.83 19.80
C THR A 705 -5.48 -26.98 21.21
N GLU A 706 -4.82 -25.95 21.73
CA GLU A 706 -4.39 -25.90 23.12
C GLU A 706 -4.72 -24.57 23.76
N ARG A 707 -4.99 -24.59 25.06
CA ARG A 707 -5.22 -23.40 25.87
C ARG A 707 -4.70 -23.60 27.28
N TYR A 708 -3.92 -22.66 27.77
CA TYR A 708 -3.47 -22.62 29.16
C TYR A 708 -4.47 -21.88 30.02
N PHE A 709 -4.79 -22.44 31.18
CA PHE A 709 -5.63 -21.82 32.21
C PHE A 709 -4.82 -21.56 33.47
N CYS A 710 -4.80 -20.29 33.92
CA CYS A 710 -4.11 -19.85 35.14
C CYS A 710 -5.00 -19.97 36.37
N TYR A 711 -5.68 -21.05 36.61
CA TYR A 711 -6.69 -21.30 37.59
C TYR A 711 -6.59 -20.42 38.88
N HIS A 712 -7.67 -19.72 39.20
CA HIS A 712 -7.82 -18.90 40.39
C HIS A 712 -9.29 -18.81 40.83
N MET A 713 -9.57 -18.35 42.09
CA MET A 713 -10.94 -18.38 42.68
C MET A 713 -11.93 -17.39 42.01
N GLY A 714 -11.47 -16.46 41.22
CA GLY A 714 -12.29 -15.49 40.47
C GLY A 714 -12.82 -16.02 39.14
N MET A 715 -12.31 -17.15 38.64
CA MET A 715 -12.73 -17.68 37.34
C MET A 715 -14.24 -17.94 37.34
N GLY A 716 -14.90 -17.41 36.27
CA GLY A 716 -16.34 -17.56 36.06
C GLY A 716 -17.22 -16.81 37.08
N ARG A 717 -16.64 -15.91 37.90
CA ARG A 717 -17.36 -15.19 38.96
C ARG A 717 -17.77 -13.79 38.57
N LEU A 718 -17.70 -13.44 37.28
CA LEU A 718 -18.19 -12.14 36.81
C LEU A 718 -19.68 -12.01 37.10
N LYS A 719 -20.04 -10.99 37.84
CA LYS A 719 -21.42 -10.58 38.06
C LYS A 719 -21.84 -9.58 36.97
N GLN A 720 -20.98 -8.60 36.70
CA GLN A 720 -21.22 -7.56 35.72
C GLN A 720 -19.90 -6.87 35.32
N LEU A 721 -19.74 -6.58 34.04
CA LEU A 721 -18.76 -5.62 33.51
C LEU A 721 -19.51 -4.29 33.30
N ASN A 722 -19.16 -3.26 34.09
CA ASN A 722 -19.84 -1.96 34.02
C ASN A 722 -19.31 -1.07 32.90
N SER A 723 -18.10 -1.32 32.44
CA SER A 723 -17.44 -0.62 31.31
C SER A 723 -17.35 -1.55 30.12
N PRO A 724 -17.85 -1.17 28.93
CA PRO A 724 -17.77 -2.03 27.77
C PRO A 724 -16.32 -2.15 27.27
N ALA A 725 -15.78 -3.37 27.29
CA ALA A 725 -14.49 -3.66 26.66
C ALA A 725 -14.59 -3.48 25.14
N GLY A 726 -13.51 -3.00 24.51
CA GLY A 726 -13.52 -2.72 23.08
C GLY A 726 -14.47 -1.58 22.69
N ASN A 727 -14.74 -0.62 23.58
CA ASN A 727 -15.71 0.48 23.39
C ASN A 727 -15.46 1.34 22.14
N TYR A 728 -14.20 1.48 21.72
CA TYR A 728 -13.81 2.19 20.50
C TYR A 728 -13.42 1.23 19.36
N ARG A 729 -12.85 0.08 19.72
CA ARG A 729 -12.39 -0.97 18.79
C ARG A 729 -12.93 -2.32 19.28
N PRO A 730 -14.04 -2.82 18.73
CA PRO A 730 -14.68 -4.05 19.20
C PRO A 730 -13.79 -5.29 19.13
N GLU A 731 -12.77 -5.32 18.28
CA GLU A 731 -11.76 -6.38 18.23
C GLU A 731 -10.97 -6.54 19.53
N TYR A 732 -10.93 -5.52 20.38
CA TYR A 732 -10.27 -5.54 21.69
C TYR A 732 -11.22 -5.88 22.84
N SER A 733 -12.24 -6.70 22.58
CA SER A 733 -13.16 -7.18 23.63
C SER A 733 -12.65 -8.44 24.37
N GLY A 734 -11.50 -8.99 23.95
CA GLY A 734 -10.86 -10.14 24.61
C GLY A 734 -11.72 -11.41 24.66
N GLY A 735 -12.68 -11.56 23.74
CA GLY A 735 -13.60 -12.71 23.76
C GLY A 735 -14.92 -12.47 24.49
N GLY A 736 -15.16 -11.28 25.06
CA GLY A 736 -16.43 -10.90 25.68
C GLY A 736 -16.31 -10.51 27.16
N ASP A 737 -17.43 -10.16 27.78
CA ASP A 737 -17.47 -9.57 29.13
C ASP A 737 -16.74 -10.37 30.20
N GLY A 738 -16.74 -11.71 30.11
CA GLY A 738 -16.12 -12.61 31.07
C GLY A 738 -14.62 -12.80 30.93
N ALA A 739 -13.99 -12.25 29.89
CA ALA A 739 -12.61 -12.57 29.55
C ALA A 739 -11.58 -12.19 30.63
N LEU A 740 -11.83 -11.17 31.44
CA LEU A 740 -10.94 -10.82 32.59
C LEU A 740 -10.96 -11.85 33.73
N LEU A 741 -11.82 -12.87 33.66
CA LEU A 741 -12.01 -13.89 34.67
C LEU A 741 -12.17 -15.28 34.05
N ASP A 742 -11.56 -15.53 32.92
CA ASP A 742 -11.67 -16.80 32.19
C ASP A 742 -10.43 -17.71 32.33
N GLY A 743 -9.40 -17.20 33.00
CA GLY A 743 -8.14 -17.90 33.23
C GLY A 743 -7.16 -17.85 32.08
N SER A 744 -7.41 -17.05 31.06
CA SER A 744 -6.52 -16.93 29.89
C SER A 744 -5.58 -15.74 30.04
N LEU A 745 -4.33 -15.95 29.61
CA LEU A 745 -3.32 -14.92 29.63
C LEU A 745 -3.08 -14.41 28.20
N GLY A 746 -2.97 -13.09 28.08
CA GLY A 746 -2.52 -12.45 26.85
C GLY A 746 -1.02 -12.61 26.61
N SER A 747 -0.62 -12.65 25.35
CA SER A 747 0.77 -12.59 24.92
C SER A 747 1.30 -11.16 24.89
N ASP A 748 2.49 -10.96 24.33
CA ASP A 748 3.02 -9.61 24.04
C ASP A 748 2.37 -8.95 22.81
N ASP A 749 1.50 -9.65 22.09
CA ASP A 749 0.65 -9.09 21.04
C ASP A 749 -0.76 -8.79 21.56
N TYR A 750 -1.10 -7.51 21.73
CA TYR A 750 -2.43 -7.09 22.17
C TYR A 750 -3.58 -7.43 21.19
N LYS A 751 -3.24 -7.98 20.00
CA LYS A 751 -4.21 -8.44 18.99
C LYS A 751 -4.45 -9.95 19.03
N ASP A 752 -3.88 -10.66 19.99
CA ASP A 752 -4.01 -12.12 20.13
C ASP A 752 -5.43 -12.60 20.54
N GLY A 753 -6.32 -11.65 20.85
CA GLY A 753 -7.70 -11.93 21.25
C GLY A 753 -7.92 -12.23 22.72
N HIS A 754 -6.90 -12.17 23.56
CA HIS A 754 -6.97 -12.38 25.02
C HIS A 754 -6.89 -11.09 25.83
N TRP A 755 -6.76 -9.94 25.16
CA TRP A 755 -6.70 -8.62 25.80
C TRP A 755 -8.03 -7.89 25.71
N GLN A 756 -8.49 -7.34 26.84
CA GLN A 756 -9.59 -6.36 26.85
C GLN A 756 -9.02 -4.95 26.85
N GLY A 757 -9.41 -4.15 25.86
CA GLY A 757 -9.02 -2.75 25.71
C GLY A 757 -10.15 -1.79 26.13
N PHE A 758 -9.82 -0.73 26.89
CA PHE A 758 -10.73 0.31 27.33
C PHE A 758 -10.17 1.68 26.92
N TYR A 759 -10.83 2.34 25.96
CA TYR A 759 -10.37 3.61 25.39
C TYR A 759 -11.01 4.81 26.11
N GLY A 760 -10.22 5.62 26.80
CA GLY A 760 -10.68 6.81 27.49
C GLY A 760 -11.63 6.55 28.68
N ILE A 761 -11.82 5.29 29.08
CA ILE A 761 -12.71 4.91 30.19
C ILE A 761 -12.00 3.98 31.16
N ASP A 762 -12.44 4.02 32.45
CA ASP A 762 -11.98 3.07 33.44
C ASP A 762 -12.49 1.66 33.14
N ALA A 763 -11.75 0.61 33.49
CA ALA A 763 -12.26 -0.76 33.51
C ALA A 763 -12.93 -1.01 34.86
N ASP A 764 -14.20 -1.38 34.88
CA ASP A 764 -15.03 -1.53 36.10
C ASP A 764 -15.79 -2.85 36.08
N LEU A 765 -15.41 -3.77 36.96
CA LEU A 765 -15.98 -5.12 36.99
C LEU A 765 -16.45 -5.51 38.39
N GLU A 766 -17.55 -6.25 38.47
CA GLU A 766 -18.14 -6.78 39.70
C GLU A 766 -18.11 -8.31 39.70
N LEU A 767 -17.71 -8.89 40.84
CA LEU A 767 -17.64 -10.34 41.08
C LEU A 767 -18.63 -10.76 42.13
N ASP A 768 -19.25 -11.97 41.96
CA ASP A 768 -20.05 -12.65 43.02
C ASP A 768 -19.44 -14.05 43.28
N PHE A 769 -18.86 -14.25 44.43
CA PHE A 769 -18.32 -15.57 44.82
C PHE A 769 -19.41 -16.57 45.24
N GLY A 770 -20.70 -16.15 45.27
CA GLY A 770 -21.81 -16.97 45.72
C GLY A 770 -21.91 -17.08 47.25
N LYS A 771 -20.79 -17.02 47.91
CA LYS A 771 -20.64 -17.07 49.40
C LYS A 771 -19.49 -16.17 49.84
N TYR A 772 -19.40 -15.95 51.15
CA TYR A 772 -18.23 -15.23 51.68
C TYR A 772 -16.95 -16.03 51.42
N GLN A 773 -16.00 -15.34 50.84
CA GLN A 773 -14.65 -15.87 50.56
C GLN A 773 -13.59 -14.98 51.16
N LYS A 774 -12.51 -15.60 51.64
CA LYS A 774 -11.30 -14.88 52.02
C LYS A 774 -10.51 -14.61 50.76
N VAL A 775 -10.22 -13.34 50.50
CA VAL A 775 -9.43 -12.90 49.35
C VAL A 775 -8.13 -12.31 49.87
N ASN A 776 -6.98 -12.85 49.50
CA ASN A 776 -5.69 -12.42 49.97
C ASN A 776 -5.03 -11.40 49.10
N ALA A 777 -5.21 -11.51 47.78
CA ALA A 777 -4.63 -10.61 46.79
C ALA A 777 -5.42 -10.62 45.44
N LEU A 778 -5.19 -9.58 44.66
CA LEU A 778 -5.44 -9.57 43.23
C LEU A 778 -4.11 -9.59 42.48
N ASN A 779 -4.04 -10.30 41.39
CA ASN A 779 -2.88 -10.28 40.50
C ASN A 779 -3.39 -9.98 39.10
N ILE A 780 -3.10 -8.76 38.57
CA ILE A 780 -3.70 -8.22 37.36
C ILE A 780 -2.63 -8.06 36.29
N GLY A 781 -2.90 -8.54 35.07
CA GLY A 781 -2.01 -8.39 33.92
C GLY A 781 -2.37 -7.18 33.08
N PHE A 782 -1.32 -6.49 32.63
CA PHE A 782 -1.41 -5.29 31.80
C PHE A 782 -0.43 -5.37 30.62
N LEU A 783 -0.78 -4.67 29.51
CA LEU A 783 0.12 -4.40 28.41
C LEU A 783 0.31 -2.90 28.26
N VAL A 784 1.54 -2.48 27.95
CA VAL A 784 1.89 -1.09 27.62
C VAL A 784 2.55 -1.06 26.25
N ASN A 785 2.08 -0.17 25.40
CA ASN A 785 2.68 0.22 24.13
C ASN A 785 2.28 1.67 23.85
N ALA A 786 3.13 2.61 24.23
CA ALA A 786 2.79 4.04 24.09
C ALA A 786 2.71 4.49 22.61
N HIS A 787 3.39 3.79 21.67
CA HIS A 787 3.26 4.06 20.25
C HIS A 787 1.82 3.81 19.75
N ASP A 788 1.17 2.77 20.28
CA ASP A 788 -0.21 2.41 19.94
C ASP A 788 -1.22 2.95 20.97
N TRP A 789 -0.82 3.98 21.73
CA TRP A 789 -1.64 4.72 22.69
C TRP A 789 -2.04 3.92 23.94
N ILE A 790 -1.38 2.79 24.19
CA ILE A 790 -1.66 1.92 25.33
C ILE A 790 -0.76 2.31 26.49
N LEU A 791 -1.34 2.85 27.54
CA LEU A 791 -0.63 3.33 28.72
C LEU A 791 -0.91 2.45 29.94
N ARG A 792 0.00 2.52 30.90
CA ARG A 792 -0.16 1.90 32.21
C ARG A 792 -1.26 2.62 32.98
N PRO A 793 -2.22 1.89 33.64
CA PRO A 793 -3.19 2.52 34.53
C PRO A 793 -2.50 3.21 35.71
N ASN A 794 -3.17 4.23 36.26
CA ASN A 794 -2.63 5.02 37.38
C ASN A 794 -2.98 4.45 38.75
N GLU A 795 -4.21 3.94 38.89
CA GLU A 795 -4.77 3.54 40.20
C GLU A 795 -5.74 2.36 40.03
N ILE A 796 -5.80 1.53 41.06
CA ILE A 796 -6.81 0.46 41.18
C ILE A 796 -7.57 0.67 42.47
N GLU A 797 -8.89 0.69 42.42
CA GLU A 797 -9.79 0.80 43.55
C GLU A 797 -10.54 -0.52 43.76
N VAL A 798 -10.54 -1.00 44.98
CA VAL A 798 -11.25 -2.22 45.39
C VAL A 798 -12.36 -1.88 46.36
N TYR A 799 -13.55 -2.35 46.08
CA TYR A 799 -14.75 -2.17 46.89
C TYR A 799 -15.33 -3.52 47.28
N THR A 800 -16.07 -3.55 48.38
CA THR A 800 -16.75 -4.75 48.89
C THR A 800 -18.23 -4.51 49.07
N SER A 801 -19.04 -5.54 48.93
CA SER A 801 -20.46 -5.49 49.23
C SER A 801 -20.94 -6.80 49.84
N ASN A 802 -22.00 -6.71 50.66
CA ASN A 802 -22.67 -7.85 51.27
C ASN A 802 -23.96 -8.22 50.51
N ASP A 803 -24.54 -7.27 49.81
CA ASP A 803 -25.83 -7.40 49.11
C ASP A 803 -25.73 -7.32 47.59
N GLY A 804 -24.50 -7.04 47.05
CA GLY A 804 -24.22 -6.86 45.66
C GLY A 804 -24.85 -5.62 45.03
N LYS A 805 -25.28 -4.67 45.87
CA LYS A 805 -25.88 -3.40 45.44
C LYS A 805 -25.17 -2.20 46.03
N SER A 806 -24.81 -2.26 47.29
CA SER A 806 -24.17 -1.18 48.04
C SER A 806 -22.71 -1.51 48.26
N TYR A 807 -21.83 -0.91 47.50
CA TYR A 807 -20.39 -1.12 47.53
C TYR A 807 -19.72 -0.08 48.43
N LYS A 808 -18.81 -0.53 49.29
CA LYS A 808 -17.99 0.32 50.19
C LYS A 808 -16.53 0.21 49.75
N PRO A 809 -15.79 1.33 49.70
CA PRO A 809 -14.38 1.29 49.40
C PRO A 809 -13.65 0.44 50.46
N TYR A 810 -12.78 -0.41 49.96
CA TYR A 810 -11.93 -1.24 50.83
C TYR A 810 -10.48 -0.76 50.79
N LYS A 811 -9.89 -0.63 49.56
CA LYS A 811 -8.51 -0.18 49.43
C LYS A 811 -8.26 0.36 48.02
N SER A 812 -7.39 1.36 47.89
CA SER A 812 -6.85 1.85 46.66
C SER A 812 -5.34 1.55 46.56
N PHE A 813 -4.86 1.37 45.34
CA PHE A 813 -3.45 1.13 45.04
C PHE A 813 -3.02 2.06 43.91
N THR A 814 -1.94 2.79 44.11
CA THR A 814 -1.29 3.58 43.03
C THR A 814 -0.21 2.72 42.39
N LEU A 815 -0.24 2.62 41.08
CA LEU A 815 0.78 1.91 40.34
C LEU A 815 2.00 2.82 40.13
N THR A 816 3.17 2.35 40.55
CA THR A 816 4.42 3.11 40.50
C THR A 816 5.51 2.46 39.67
N THR A 817 5.27 1.27 39.16
CA THR A 817 6.24 0.55 38.30
C THR A 817 6.51 1.35 37.00
N GLU A 818 7.75 1.72 36.79
CA GLU A 818 8.17 2.35 35.53
C GLU A 818 8.26 1.30 34.42
N ILE A 819 7.55 1.54 33.32
CA ILE A 819 7.55 0.68 32.13
C ILE A 819 8.11 1.47 30.96
N PRO A 820 9.00 0.90 30.14
CA PRO A 820 9.46 1.54 28.92
C PRO A 820 8.31 1.90 27.99
N LEU A 821 8.38 3.08 27.37
CA LEU A 821 7.33 3.56 26.46
C LEU A 821 7.51 3.06 25.01
N THR A 822 8.61 2.40 24.73
CA THR A 822 8.93 1.86 23.38
C THR A 822 8.74 0.35 23.36
N GLY A 823 8.02 -0.16 22.36
CA GLY A 823 7.73 -1.61 22.19
C GLY A 823 6.54 -2.08 23.04
N ASN A 824 6.21 -3.36 22.90
CA ASN A 824 5.18 -4.02 23.70
C ASN A 824 5.79 -4.55 25.00
N HIS A 825 5.17 -4.22 26.12
CA HIS A 825 5.59 -4.67 27.45
C HIS A 825 4.40 -5.23 28.21
N THR A 826 4.42 -6.54 28.48
CA THR A 826 3.46 -7.18 29.37
C THR A 826 4.03 -7.25 30.78
N PHE A 827 3.20 -7.02 31.78
CA PHE A 827 3.58 -7.17 33.18
C PHE A 827 2.37 -7.53 34.03
N ARG A 828 2.62 -8.13 35.20
CA ARG A 828 1.61 -8.46 36.19
C ARG A 828 1.96 -7.78 37.50
N GLU A 829 0.95 -7.15 38.14
CA GLU A 829 1.11 -6.56 39.47
C GLU A 829 0.20 -7.25 40.47
N ARG A 830 0.76 -7.52 41.65
CA ARG A 830 0.08 -8.18 42.74
C ARG A 830 -0.30 -7.15 43.82
N PHE A 831 -1.59 -7.12 44.20
CA PHE A 831 -2.20 -6.16 45.12
C PHE A 831 -2.69 -6.88 46.37
N GLU A 832 -2.01 -6.70 47.50
CA GLU A 832 -2.33 -7.35 48.78
C GLU A 832 -3.62 -6.80 49.38
N LEU A 833 -4.54 -7.73 49.74
CA LEU A 833 -5.83 -7.44 50.34
C LEU A 833 -5.91 -8.08 51.76
N PRO A 834 -5.12 -7.61 52.71
CA PRO A 834 -5.01 -8.24 54.02
C PRO A 834 -6.36 -8.20 54.78
N ASN A 835 -6.80 -9.37 55.31
CA ASN A 835 -8.04 -9.52 56.06
C ASN A 835 -9.33 -9.25 55.30
N LEU A 836 -9.32 -9.30 54.00
CA LEU A 836 -10.54 -9.18 53.20
C LEU A 836 -11.34 -10.49 53.25
N SER A 837 -12.61 -10.37 53.62
CA SER A 837 -13.61 -11.43 53.46
C SER A 837 -14.89 -10.81 52.92
N ALA A 838 -15.30 -11.19 51.73
CA ALA A 838 -16.45 -10.64 51.04
C ALA A 838 -17.12 -11.69 50.15
N ARG A 839 -18.43 -11.49 49.91
CA ARG A 839 -19.12 -12.22 48.82
C ARG A 839 -19.01 -11.49 47.49
N TYR A 840 -19.10 -10.15 47.53
CA TYR A 840 -19.04 -9.34 46.31
C TYR A 840 -17.81 -8.44 46.33
N LEU A 841 -17.08 -8.40 45.22
CA LEU A 841 -16.03 -7.42 44.96
C LEU A 841 -16.41 -6.56 43.77
N ARG A 842 -15.99 -5.29 43.79
CA ARG A 842 -15.93 -4.44 42.63
C ARG A 842 -14.52 -3.89 42.51
N ILE A 843 -13.98 -3.97 41.32
CA ILE A 843 -12.60 -3.58 40.98
C ILE A 843 -12.70 -2.52 39.90
N VAL A 844 -12.10 -1.36 40.13
CA VAL A 844 -12.05 -0.26 39.16
C VAL A 844 -10.59 0.05 38.85
N VAL A 845 -10.21 -0.13 37.61
CA VAL A 845 -8.87 0.21 37.10
C VAL A 845 -8.96 1.52 36.34
N LYS A 846 -8.24 2.55 36.86
CA LYS A 846 -8.35 3.92 36.36
C LYS A 846 -7.56 4.12 35.08
N ASN A 847 -8.23 4.60 34.05
CA ASN A 847 -7.58 5.01 32.80
C ASN A 847 -6.70 6.25 33.07
N PRO A 848 -5.47 6.31 32.57
CA PRO A 848 -4.58 7.45 32.76
C PRO A 848 -5.05 8.75 32.09
N GLY A 849 -6.06 8.68 31.21
CA GLY A 849 -6.65 9.83 30.50
C GLY A 849 -5.96 10.15 29.19
N ILE A 850 -5.71 11.44 28.99
CA ILE A 850 -5.18 11.95 27.71
C ILE A 850 -3.69 11.62 27.56
N LEU A 851 -3.28 11.24 26.36
CA LEU A 851 -1.88 11.01 25.99
C LEU A 851 -1.06 12.30 26.16
N PRO A 852 0.05 12.24 26.90
CA PRO A 852 0.90 13.40 27.17
C PRO A 852 1.63 13.89 25.91
N GLU A 853 2.09 15.16 25.95
CA GLU A 853 2.95 15.73 24.91
C GLU A 853 4.22 14.89 24.74
N GLY A 854 4.65 14.71 23.50
CA GLY A 854 5.84 13.92 23.13
C GLY A 854 5.56 12.45 22.81
N LEU A 855 4.33 11.98 23.01
CA LEU A 855 3.92 10.64 22.55
C LEU A 855 3.10 10.73 21.24
N PRO A 856 3.15 9.70 20.39
CA PRO A 856 2.23 9.57 19.26
C PRO A 856 0.77 9.70 19.72
N GLY A 857 -0.02 10.53 19.04
CA GLY A 857 -1.41 10.77 19.43
C GLY A 857 -1.61 11.69 20.65
N ALA A 858 -0.60 12.50 21.05
CA ALA A 858 -0.74 13.48 22.13
C ALA A 858 -2.04 14.30 22.00
N GLY A 859 -2.79 14.41 23.10
CA GLY A 859 -4.08 15.09 23.12
C GLY A 859 -5.31 14.20 22.86
N TYR A 860 -5.14 12.96 22.46
CA TYR A 860 -6.21 11.95 22.38
C TYR A 860 -6.30 11.14 23.68
N ASP A 861 -7.39 10.40 23.85
CA ASP A 861 -7.55 9.48 24.97
C ASP A 861 -6.57 8.31 24.87
N SER A 862 -6.15 7.77 26.01
CA SER A 862 -5.33 6.57 26.05
C SER A 862 -6.15 5.29 26.18
N TRP A 863 -5.55 4.17 25.80
CA TRP A 863 -6.03 2.84 26.11
C TRP A 863 -5.45 2.32 27.43
N ILE A 864 -6.22 1.49 28.15
CA ILE A 864 -5.68 0.46 29.04
C ILE A 864 -6.03 -0.91 28.49
N PHE A 865 -5.08 -1.86 28.54
CA PHE A 865 -5.26 -3.24 28.11
C PHE A 865 -5.01 -4.16 29.29
N MET A 866 -5.97 -5.06 29.52
CA MET A 866 -5.95 -6.06 30.59
C MET A 866 -6.24 -7.44 30.02
N ASP A 867 -5.55 -8.49 30.49
CA ASP A 867 -5.82 -9.88 30.12
C ASP A 867 -6.62 -10.62 31.20
N GLU A 868 -6.13 -10.70 32.43
CA GLU A 868 -6.73 -11.49 33.46
C GLU A 868 -6.65 -10.81 34.84
N VAL A 869 -7.72 -10.90 35.62
CA VAL A 869 -7.80 -10.47 37.02
C VAL A 869 -7.83 -11.70 37.91
N MET A 870 -6.66 -12.22 38.27
CA MET A 870 -6.54 -13.37 39.18
C MET A 870 -6.90 -12.97 40.59
N VAL A 871 -7.78 -13.74 41.24
CA VAL A 871 -8.20 -13.57 42.64
C VAL A 871 -7.60 -14.72 43.44
N GLU A 872 -6.78 -14.38 44.48
CA GLU A 872 -6.06 -15.31 45.33
C GLU A 872 -6.62 -15.41 46.76
#